data_93f6d6d806813bd9583b923291797163
#
_entry.id   93f6d6d806813bd9583b923291797163
#
_cell.length_a   1.000
_cell.length_b   1.000
_cell.length_c   1.000
_cell.angle_alpha   90.00
_cell.angle_beta   90.00
_cell.angle_gamma   90.00
#
_symmetry.space_group_name_H-M   'P 1'
#
loop_
_entity.id
_entity.type
_entity.pdbx_description
1 polymer ?
#
loop_
_entity_poly.entity_id
_entity_poly.type
_entity_poly.pdbx_seq_one_letter_code
_entity_poly.pdbx_strand_id
1 'polypeptide(L)'
;MNRKTLDSFCERGIVGLVLAALVFSALATGAVRPPEFVVVELLVAAAGILWMARIWLEPHRNRLLFPPVGGCLLLFLGYALFHYLRADVEYTARTEVLRLLVYALLFFVVLNNLHKSDWTQLALYVLVFTGVAIAIYGIVQVITGVDHVWHFTRPEQYKGRGSGTFINPNHFAGFLGMLLPLCLASVLTGRISQPMRILLGYSALLLLGGVAVSMSRGGWASTSLALAAVIGVLGWQRQFRLRGILLSCIVFGLIGAFLLKSDFAQDRLRNVNQPGTTGHVGSRVELWGAAVDVWKEEKLLGVGPGHFDHRFPEYRPERLQSRPVRVHNDYLNMLVDWGLAGMLLAGLMLGTMVSGIIKSWKYSQRTSRDLSAKTSNRATFVLGSTIGLGSIGLHSFVDFNLHIPSNAMLAATLAALLTAYIRFATERYWVAVRMPVRLLLTVLVCGVSGLLVQQAIQQAQEHARLEASRSAESFPKQVESLRNALEIEPTNFETAGMLGEIHRRRAMESSRATRKVELEKAAAWLKKAITLNRYDAYSHARLGMALDELGQADKAGEYFAEAEKLDPNGYLTVANVGWHKMHIGEYAEAKRYFERVSPPDDPKTTENESENGLVAHRSEKIAQDLARHIRAVYLPYIEEQLRDGE
;
A
#
# COMPACT_ATOMS: atom_id res chain seq x y z
N MET A 1 4.12 14.81 41.65
CA MET A 1 3.55 15.55 40.51
C MET A 1 2.03 15.56 40.62
N ASN A 2 1.36 16.71 40.47
CA ASN A 2 -0.10 16.80 40.60
C ASN A 2 -0.75 16.07 39.40
N ARG A 3 -1.94 15.45 39.61
CA ARG A 3 -2.71 14.72 38.58
C ARG A 3 -2.94 15.55 37.29
N LYS A 4 -3.20 16.85 37.44
CA LYS A 4 -3.37 17.79 36.30
C LYS A 4 -2.08 17.95 35.47
N THR A 5 -0.93 17.98 36.13
CA THR A 5 0.38 18.07 35.43
C THR A 5 0.65 16.77 34.68
N LEU A 6 0.31 15.62 35.27
CA LEU A 6 0.42 14.31 34.63
C LEU A 6 -0.50 14.19 33.39
N ASP A 7 -1.77 14.64 33.51
CA ASP A 7 -2.71 14.65 32.36
C ASP A 7 -2.19 15.53 31.22
N SER A 8 -1.67 16.72 31.54
CA SER A 8 -1.06 17.61 30.52
C SER A 8 0.17 16.99 29.86
N PHE A 9 0.99 16.26 30.64
CA PHE A 9 2.13 15.52 30.09
C PHE A 9 1.69 14.40 29.15
N CYS A 10 0.70 13.59 29.56
CA CYS A 10 0.12 12.56 28.70
C CYS A 10 -0.50 13.15 27.43
N GLU A 11 -1.24 14.26 27.51
CA GLU A 11 -1.81 14.94 26.35
C GLU A 11 -0.73 15.34 25.34
N ARG A 12 0.34 16.02 25.80
CA ARG A 12 1.46 16.42 24.94
C ARG A 12 2.21 15.22 24.39
N GLY A 13 2.39 14.17 25.19
CA GLY A 13 3.00 12.90 24.78
C GLY A 13 2.22 12.23 23.66
N ILE A 14 0.89 12.14 23.78
CA ILE A 14 0.01 11.60 22.73
C ILE A 14 0.16 12.39 21.42
N VAL A 15 0.09 13.73 21.50
CA VAL A 15 0.26 14.59 20.32
C VAL A 15 1.63 14.36 19.68
N GLY A 16 2.70 14.33 20.49
CA GLY A 16 4.06 14.09 20.00
C GLY A 16 4.21 12.72 19.33
N LEU A 17 3.67 11.64 19.93
CA LEU A 17 3.74 10.29 19.35
C LEU A 17 2.94 10.16 18.06
N VAL A 18 1.73 10.73 18.00
CA VAL A 18 0.91 10.74 16.78
C VAL A 18 1.63 11.49 15.65
N LEU A 19 2.15 12.69 15.93
CA LEU A 19 2.88 13.46 14.93
C LEU A 19 4.18 12.76 14.51
N ALA A 20 4.90 12.15 15.46
CA ALA A 20 6.09 11.36 15.17
C ALA A 20 5.78 10.18 14.25
N ALA A 21 4.67 9.45 14.50
CA ALA A 21 4.25 8.33 13.64
C ALA A 21 3.92 8.80 12.22
N LEU A 22 3.20 9.92 12.06
CA LEU A 22 2.83 10.48 10.76
C LEU A 22 4.06 11.01 9.99
N VAL A 23 4.95 11.74 10.66
CA VAL A 23 6.19 12.27 10.06
C VAL A 23 7.13 11.12 9.69
N PHE A 24 7.37 10.19 10.62
CA PHE A 24 8.23 9.05 10.38
C PHE A 24 7.76 8.21 9.21
N SER A 25 6.46 7.84 9.19
CA SER A 25 5.91 7.03 8.08
C SER A 25 6.09 7.69 6.72
N ALA A 26 5.95 9.02 6.64
CA ALA A 26 6.13 9.77 5.40
C ALA A 26 7.61 9.87 4.99
N LEU A 27 8.53 10.01 5.94
CA LEU A 27 9.97 10.07 5.67
C LEU A 27 10.59 8.69 5.43
N ALA A 28 10.07 7.64 6.03
CA ALA A 28 10.56 6.27 5.94
C ALA A 28 9.80 5.49 4.86
N THR A 29 10.08 5.77 3.59
CA THR A 29 9.57 5.07 2.38
C THR A 29 8.03 4.87 2.33
N GLY A 30 7.26 5.68 3.05
CA GLY A 30 5.82 5.51 3.23
C GLY A 30 5.46 4.42 4.25
N ALA A 31 6.44 3.94 5.03
CA ALA A 31 6.36 2.83 5.98
C ALA A 31 5.83 1.53 5.34
N VAL A 32 6.20 1.28 4.08
CA VAL A 32 5.75 0.07 3.36
C VAL A 32 6.55 -1.18 3.72
N ARG A 33 7.77 -1.01 4.22
CA ARG A 33 8.67 -2.11 4.59
C ARG A 33 8.44 -2.51 6.05
N PRO A 34 8.60 -3.80 6.39
CA PRO A 34 8.39 -4.27 7.75
C PRO A 34 9.12 -3.47 8.84
N PRO A 35 10.44 -3.16 8.73
CA PRO A 35 11.14 -2.44 9.79
C PRO A 35 10.63 -1.02 10.01
N GLU A 36 10.18 -0.32 8.96
CA GLU A 36 9.60 1.00 9.11
C GLU A 36 8.19 0.92 9.74
N PHE A 37 7.41 -0.10 9.36
CA PHE A 37 6.07 -0.27 9.93
C PHE A 37 6.10 -0.65 11.41
N VAL A 38 7.08 -1.44 11.84
CA VAL A 38 7.34 -1.75 13.27
C VAL A 38 7.44 -0.48 14.12
N VAL A 39 8.18 0.53 13.65
CA VAL A 39 8.28 1.81 14.38
C VAL A 39 6.93 2.50 14.50
N VAL A 40 6.12 2.46 13.44
CA VAL A 40 4.75 3.02 13.44
C VAL A 40 3.86 2.28 14.45
N GLU A 41 3.90 0.95 14.47
CA GLU A 41 3.15 0.13 15.43
C GLU A 41 3.48 0.52 16.87
N LEU A 42 4.76 0.64 17.20
CA LEU A 42 5.24 1.00 18.53
C LEU A 42 4.80 2.42 18.93
N LEU A 43 4.88 3.40 18.03
CA LEU A 43 4.48 4.78 18.31
C LEU A 43 2.96 4.89 18.53
N VAL A 44 2.16 4.21 17.72
CA VAL A 44 0.69 4.21 17.85
C VAL A 44 0.26 3.44 19.09
N ALA A 45 0.88 2.30 19.41
CA ALA A 45 0.65 1.54 20.64
C ALA A 45 0.97 2.37 21.89
N ALA A 46 2.10 3.07 21.90
CA ALA A 46 2.49 3.96 22.99
C ALA A 46 1.49 5.12 23.17
N ALA A 47 1.00 5.72 22.07
CA ALA A 47 -0.04 6.73 22.12
C ALA A 47 -1.36 6.19 22.73
N GLY A 48 -1.75 4.95 22.39
CA GLY A 48 -2.89 4.25 22.98
C GLY A 48 -2.74 4.03 24.50
N ILE A 49 -1.57 3.58 24.95
CA ILE A 49 -1.27 3.39 26.39
C ILE A 49 -1.35 4.72 27.14
N LEU A 50 -0.75 5.79 26.59
CA LEU A 50 -0.83 7.13 27.21
C LEU A 50 -2.28 7.65 27.26
N TRP A 51 -3.10 7.34 26.23
CA TRP A 51 -4.51 7.68 26.23
C TRP A 51 -5.27 6.98 27.36
N MET A 52 -4.99 5.69 27.61
CA MET A 52 -5.58 4.98 28.74
C MET A 52 -5.11 5.55 30.08
N ALA A 53 -3.81 5.82 30.24
CA ALA A 53 -3.30 6.49 31.43
C ALA A 53 -4.04 7.81 31.70
N ARG A 54 -4.30 8.61 30.67
CA ARG A 54 -5.04 9.86 30.76
C ARG A 54 -6.48 9.67 31.23
N ILE A 55 -7.17 8.62 30.76
CA ILE A 55 -8.55 8.27 31.19
C ILE A 55 -8.60 7.95 32.68
N TRP A 56 -7.53 7.39 33.27
CA TRP A 56 -7.46 7.10 34.69
C TRP A 56 -7.05 8.28 35.57
N LEU A 57 -6.31 9.25 35.03
CA LEU A 57 -5.84 10.42 35.76
C LEU A 57 -6.94 11.43 36.09
N GLU A 58 -7.91 11.65 35.17
CA GLU A 58 -8.99 12.62 35.34
C GLU A 58 -10.39 11.98 35.27
N PRO A 59 -10.86 11.27 36.33
CA PRO A 59 -12.14 10.54 36.29
C PRO A 59 -13.38 11.42 36.14
N HIS A 60 -13.31 12.71 36.49
CA HIS A 60 -14.46 13.62 36.43
C HIS A 60 -14.66 14.30 35.04
N ARG A 61 -13.69 14.25 34.17
CA ARG A 61 -13.75 14.80 32.79
C ARG A 61 -14.04 13.75 31.71
N ASN A 62 -14.30 12.51 32.10
CA ASN A 62 -14.31 11.37 31.19
C ASN A 62 -15.58 11.30 30.38
N ARG A 63 -15.56 12.06 29.26
CA ARG A 63 -16.45 11.88 28.14
C ARG A 63 -15.62 11.51 26.92
N LEU A 64 -15.97 10.44 26.24
CA LEU A 64 -15.42 10.06 24.95
C LEU A 64 -16.34 10.53 23.84
N LEU A 65 -15.76 11.09 22.81
CA LEU A 65 -16.46 11.36 21.57
C LEU A 65 -16.55 10.05 20.77
N PHE A 66 -17.76 9.54 20.61
CA PHE A 66 -18.05 8.30 19.89
C PHE A 66 -19.18 8.51 18.87
N PRO A 67 -18.87 9.17 17.73
CA PRO A 67 -19.83 9.40 16.65
C PRO A 67 -20.09 8.10 15.85
N PRO A 68 -21.13 8.06 15.00
CA PRO A 68 -21.50 6.87 14.20
C PRO A 68 -20.36 6.26 13.39
N VAL A 69 -19.46 7.08 12.86
CA VAL A 69 -18.23 6.61 12.17
C VAL A 69 -17.42 5.64 13.05
N GLY A 70 -17.29 5.92 14.34
CA GLY A 70 -16.59 5.03 15.27
C GLY A 70 -17.27 3.67 15.42
N GLY A 71 -18.61 3.66 15.44
CA GLY A 71 -19.39 2.40 15.45
C GLY A 71 -19.20 1.60 14.15
N CYS A 72 -19.25 2.26 12.99
CA CYS A 72 -18.98 1.61 11.70
C CYS A 72 -17.56 1.04 11.63
N LEU A 73 -16.57 1.75 12.16
CA LEU A 73 -15.19 1.28 12.21
C LEU A 73 -15.04 0.03 13.10
N LEU A 74 -15.71 -0.01 14.27
CA LEU A 74 -15.71 -1.19 15.12
C LEU A 74 -16.40 -2.39 14.46
N LEU A 75 -17.50 -2.16 13.73
CA LEU A 75 -18.17 -3.21 12.95
C LEU A 75 -17.24 -3.75 11.85
N PHE A 76 -16.52 -2.86 11.16
CA PHE A 76 -15.53 -3.28 10.16
C PHE A 76 -14.38 -4.07 10.78
N LEU A 77 -13.89 -3.68 11.96
CA LEU A 77 -12.86 -4.46 12.68
C LEU A 77 -13.37 -5.84 13.12
N GLY A 78 -14.61 -5.94 13.59
CA GLY A 78 -15.24 -7.23 13.87
C GLY A 78 -15.35 -8.12 12.63
N TYR A 79 -15.71 -7.52 11.49
CA TYR A 79 -15.72 -8.20 10.20
C TYR A 79 -14.31 -8.63 9.76
N ALA A 80 -13.30 -7.77 9.94
CA ALA A 80 -11.91 -8.10 9.65
C ALA A 80 -11.39 -9.27 10.50
N LEU A 81 -11.74 -9.30 11.78
CA LEU A 81 -11.40 -10.43 12.66
C LEU A 81 -12.09 -11.73 12.22
N PHE A 82 -13.37 -11.67 11.83
CA PHE A 82 -14.08 -12.80 11.28
C PHE A 82 -13.38 -13.35 10.03
N HIS A 83 -12.95 -12.48 9.11
CA HIS A 83 -12.18 -12.88 7.93
C HIS A 83 -10.82 -13.47 8.26
N TYR A 84 -10.10 -12.89 9.21
CA TYR A 84 -8.83 -13.43 9.68
C TYR A 84 -8.94 -14.86 10.18
N LEU A 85 -9.98 -15.14 10.97
CA LEU A 85 -10.21 -16.50 11.51
C LEU A 85 -10.56 -17.55 10.44
N ARG A 86 -10.93 -17.11 9.23
CA ARG A 86 -11.26 -17.98 8.08
C ARG A 86 -10.21 -17.92 6.97
N ALA A 87 -9.14 -17.17 7.16
CA ALA A 87 -8.17 -16.91 6.10
C ALA A 87 -7.38 -18.19 5.76
N ASP A 88 -7.28 -18.50 4.48
CA ASP A 88 -6.50 -19.62 3.95
C ASP A 88 -4.98 -19.38 4.07
N VAL A 89 -4.54 -18.11 3.97
CA VAL A 89 -3.14 -17.70 4.11
C VAL A 89 -3.03 -16.77 5.31
N GLU A 90 -2.80 -17.36 6.48
CA GLU A 90 -2.81 -16.70 7.79
C GLU A 90 -1.83 -15.53 7.86
N TYR A 91 -0.60 -15.73 7.42
CA TYR A 91 0.47 -14.72 7.46
C TYR A 91 0.08 -13.42 6.76
N THR A 92 -0.51 -13.52 5.56
CA THR A 92 -0.97 -12.36 4.78
C THR A 92 -2.17 -11.67 5.44
N ALA A 93 -3.17 -12.46 5.85
CA ALA A 93 -4.37 -11.92 6.49
C ALA A 93 -4.05 -11.21 7.80
N ARG A 94 -3.15 -11.75 8.62
CA ARG A 94 -2.70 -11.15 9.88
C ARG A 94 -2.03 -9.80 9.63
N THR A 95 -1.15 -9.71 8.66
CA THR A 95 -0.47 -8.46 8.30
C THR A 95 -1.46 -7.37 7.93
N GLU A 96 -2.50 -7.68 7.14
CA GLU A 96 -3.54 -6.71 6.77
C GLU A 96 -4.40 -6.29 7.97
N VAL A 97 -4.78 -7.24 8.82
CA VAL A 97 -5.58 -6.94 10.02
C VAL A 97 -4.79 -6.11 11.03
N LEU A 98 -3.49 -6.35 11.21
CA LEU A 98 -2.61 -5.52 12.06
C LEU A 98 -2.56 -4.08 11.57
N ARG A 99 -2.44 -3.85 10.25
CA ARG A 99 -2.52 -2.50 9.65
C ARG A 99 -3.84 -1.81 9.98
N LEU A 100 -4.96 -2.53 9.83
CA LEU A 100 -6.29 -1.98 10.19
C LEU A 100 -6.39 -1.64 11.68
N LEU A 101 -5.82 -2.45 12.57
CA LEU A 101 -5.79 -2.17 14.01
C LEU A 101 -4.98 -0.91 14.33
N VAL A 102 -3.82 -0.72 13.67
CA VAL A 102 -3.02 0.51 13.80
C VAL A 102 -3.82 1.74 13.37
N TYR A 103 -4.47 1.69 12.21
CA TYR A 103 -5.23 2.83 11.68
C TYR A 103 -6.47 3.12 12.54
N ALA A 104 -7.14 2.10 13.05
CA ALA A 104 -8.29 2.27 13.93
C ALA A 104 -7.89 2.83 15.31
N LEU A 105 -6.81 2.32 15.91
CA LEU A 105 -6.28 2.86 17.17
C LEU A 105 -5.87 4.32 17.00
N LEU A 106 -5.13 4.64 15.91
CA LEU A 106 -4.75 6.02 15.56
C LEU A 106 -6.00 6.91 15.40
N PHE A 107 -7.04 6.44 14.68
CA PHE A 107 -8.29 7.18 14.50
C PHE A 107 -8.92 7.55 15.85
N PHE A 108 -9.09 6.59 16.79
CA PHE A 108 -9.70 6.85 18.08
C PHE A 108 -8.83 7.73 18.98
N VAL A 109 -7.51 7.54 18.96
CA VAL A 109 -6.56 8.40 19.69
C VAL A 109 -6.66 9.84 19.21
N VAL A 110 -6.61 10.08 17.90
CA VAL A 110 -6.70 11.41 17.29
C VAL A 110 -8.06 12.05 17.55
N LEU A 111 -9.15 11.32 17.35
CA LEU A 111 -10.53 11.77 17.59
C LEU A 111 -10.73 12.32 18.99
N ASN A 112 -10.12 11.68 19.98
CA ASN A 112 -10.37 12.00 21.39
C ASN A 112 -9.30 12.92 22.02
N ASN A 113 -8.12 13.08 21.41
CA ASN A 113 -7.04 13.85 22.03
C ASN A 113 -6.58 15.06 21.21
N LEU A 114 -6.65 15.02 19.84
CA LEU A 114 -6.11 16.09 18.98
C LEU A 114 -7.18 17.10 18.52
N HIS A 115 -8.42 17.00 19.00
CA HIS A 115 -9.55 17.83 18.54
C HIS A 115 -9.51 19.29 19.04
N LYS A 116 -8.62 19.67 19.96
CA LYS A 116 -8.43 21.07 20.36
C LYS A 116 -7.86 21.88 19.20
N SER A 117 -8.27 23.15 19.08
CA SER A 117 -7.86 24.05 17.98
C SER A 117 -6.36 24.10 17.80
N ASP A 118 -5.62 24.25 18.91
CA ASP A 118 -4.15 24.42 18.88
C ASP A 118 -3.44 23.15 18.40
N TRP A 119 -3.89 21.99 18.84
CA TRP A 119 -3.35 20.70 18.39
C TRP A 119 -3.69 20.40 16.94
N THR A 120 -4.91 20.72 16.51
CA THR A 120 -5.32 20.58 15.11
C THR A 120 -4.49 21.50 14.21
N GLN A 121 -4.21 22.74 14.64
CA GLN A 121 -3.41 23.68 13.89
C GLN A 121 -1.92 23.28 13.86
N LEU A 122 -1.39 22.79 14.99
CA LEU A 122 -0.03 22.22 15.04
C LEU A 122 0.10 21.03 14.08
N ALA A 123 -0.83 20.10 14.11
CA ALA A 123 -0.84 18.95 13.21
C ALA A 123 -0.87 19.37 11.74
N LEU A 124 -1.71 20.35 11.39
CA LEU A 124 -1.73 20.93 10.04
C LEU A 124 -0.35 21.45 9.61
N TYR A 125 0.30 22.24 10.44
CA TYR A 125 1.61 22.82 10.10
C TYR A 125 2.68 21.75 9.97
N VAL A 126 2.76 20.83 10.94
CA VAL A 126 3.73 19.72 10.90
C VAL A 126 3.56 18.89 9.62
N LEU A 127 2.33 18.52 9.27
CA LEU A 127 2.05 17.72 8.08
C LEU A 127 2.36 18.46 6.78
N VAL A 128 1.95 19.73 6.67
CA VAL A 128 2.25 20.56 5.48
C VAL A 128 3.75 20.73 5.31
N PHE A 129 4.51 21.05 6.36
CA PHE A 129 5.96 21.23 6.25
C PHE A 129 6.70 19.91 6.02
N THR A 130 6.21 18.79 6.54
CA THR A 130 6.71 17.47 6.18
C THR A 130 6.48 17.19 4.69
N GLY A 131 5.28 17.47 4.18
CA GLY A 131 4.97 17.35 2.75
C GLY A 131 5.86 18.25 1.88
N VAL A 132 6.16 19.47 2.32
CA VAL A 132 7.08 20.40 1.64
C VAL A 132 8.51 19.85 1.60
N ALA A 133 9.02 19.33 2.71
CA ALA A 133 10.36 18.74 2.76
C ALA A 133 10.48 17.56 1.78
N ILE A 134 9.46 16.70 1.75
CA ILE A 134 9.40 15.56 0.84
C ILE A 134 9.24 16.02 -0.62
N ALA A 135 8.46 17.10 -0.87
CA ALA A 135 8.29 17.67 -2.21
C ALA A 135 9.60 18.26 -2.73
N ILE A 136 10.34 19.01 -1.90
CA ILE A 136 11.67 19.52 -2.25
C ILE A 136 12.61 18.37 -2.61
N TYR A 137 12.64 17.30 -1.80
CA TYR A 137 13.47 16.13 -2.10
C TYR A 137 13.10 15.49 -3.44
N GLY A 138 11.80 15.34 -3.75
CA GLY A 138 11.33 14.83 -5.03
C GLY A 138 11.69 15.73 -6.23
N ILE A 139 11.65 17.07 -6.06
CA ILE A 139 12.07 18.03 -7.07
C ILE A 139 13.59 17.92 -7.30
N VAL A 140 14.38 17.86 -6.22
CA VAL A 140 15.84 17.68 -6.31
C VAL A 140 16.20 16.38 -7.02
N GLN A 141 15.50 15.25 -6.75
CA GLN A 141 15.72 13.99 -7.47
C GLN A 141 15.62 14.16 -9.00
N VAL A 142 14.62 14.91 -9.46
CA VAL A 142 14.43 15.12 -10.91
C VAL A 142 15.50 16.05 -11.48
N ILE A 143 15.85 17.14 -10.78
CA ILE A 143 16.86 18.11 -11.24
C ILE A 143 18.26 17.47 -11.31
N THR A 144 18.60 16.62 -10.34
CA THR A 144 19.92 15.98 -10.24
C THR A 144 20.03 14.65 -10.97
N GLY A 145 18.90 14.07 -11.42
CA GLY A 145 18.85 12.74 -12.03
C GLY A 145 19.11 11.60 -11.04
N VAL A 146 19.01 11.83 -9.73
CA VAL A 146 19.28 10.83 -8.70
C VAL A 146 18.14 9.81 -8.61
N ASP A 147 18.47 8.53 -8.78
CA ASP A 147 17.51 7.42 -8.77
C ASP A 147 17.49 6.63 -7.44
N HIS A 148 17.76 7.29 -6.34
CA HIS A 148 17.73 6.70 -5.00
C HIS A 148 16.68 7.38 -4.12
N VAL A 149 16.13 6.58 -3.18
CA VAL A 149 15.41 7.06 -2.00
C VAL A 149 16.24 6.62 -0.80
N TRP A 150 16.86 7.55 -0.10
CA TRP A 150 17.88 7.27 0.89
C TRP A 150 19.00 6.38 0.29
N HIS A 151 19.18 5.16 0.78
CA HIS A 151 20.13 4.17 0.26
C HIS A 151 19.47 3.14 -0.67
N PHE A 152 18.18 3.26 -0.96
CA PHE A 152 17.46 2.32 -1.81
C PHE A 152 17.47 2.78 -3.26
N THR A 153 17.97 1.96 -4.17
CA THR A 153 17.81 2.17 -5.60
C THR A 153 16.35 1.97 -6.00
N ARG A 154 15.79 2.93 -6.70
CA ARG A 154 14.40 2.84 -7.19
C ARG A 154 14.29 1.85 -8.34
N PRO A 155 13.15 1.14 -8.47
CA PRO A 155 12.85 0.34 -9.66
C PRO A 155 12.97 1.18 -10.94
N GLU A 156 13.45 0.57 -12.03
CA GLU A 156 13.69 1.22 -13.33
C GLU A 156 12.46 2.01 -13.83
N GLN A 157 11.26 1.45 -13.67
CA GLN A 157 9.99 2.08 -14.05
C GLN A 157 9.70 3.43 -13.38
N TYR A 158 10.43 3.78 -12.34
CA TYR A 158 10.29 5.04 -11.60
C TYR A 158 11.44 6.02 -11.85
N LYS A 159 12.45 5.64 -12.63
CA LYS A 159 13.56 6.53 -13.00
C LYS A 159 13.04 7.77 -13.74
N GLY A 160 13.73 8.88 -13.56
CA GLY A 160 13.36 10.18 -14.14
C GLY A 160 12.13 10.84 -13.51
N ARG A 161 11.46 10.21 -12.54
CA ARG A 161 10.27 10.73 -11.85
C ARG A 161 10.63 11.10 -10.41
N GLY A 162 10.05 12.20 -9.88
CA GLY A 162 10.18 12.55 -8.47
C GLY A 162 9.30 11.66 -7.60
N SER A 163 9.86 11.07 -6.56
CA SER A 163 9.10 10.26 -5.59
C SER A 163 9.27 10.74 -4.15
N GLY A 164 10.10 11.75 -3.92
CA GLY A 164 10.45 12.18 -2.58
C GLY A 164 11.03 11.02 -1.78
N THR A 165 10.56 10.85 -0.57
CA THR A 165 10.94 9.71 0.30
C THR A 165 10.16 8.43 0.02
N PHE A 166 9.15 8.46 -0.85
CA PHE A 166 8.41 7.27 -1.28
C PHE A 166 9.15 6.55 -2.41
N ILE A 167 9.01 5.23 -2.49
CA ILE A 167 9.58 4.47 -3.60
C ILE A 167 8.76 4.71 -4.88
N ASN A 168 7.43 4.69 -4.75
CA ASN A 168 6.51 4.87 -5.87
C ASN A 168 6.06 6.34 -5.99
N PRO A 169 6.33 7.01 -7.13
CA PRO A 169 5.89 8.39 -7.38
C PRO A 169 4.38 8.63 -7.29
N ASN A 170 3.56 7.61 -7.54
CA ASN A 170 2.10 7.75 -7.43
C ASN A 170 1.66 7.92 -5.98
N HIS A 171 2.25 7.17 -5.06
CA HIS A 171 1.96 7.25 -3.63
C HIS A 171 2.42 8.58 -3.03
N PHE A 172 3.57 9.07 -3.46
CA PHE A 172 4.06 10.43 -3.18
C PHE A 172 3.06 11.49 -3.63
N ALA A 173 2.58 11.40 -4.88
CA ALA A 173 1.56 12.33 -5.39
C ALA A 173 0.26 12.26 -4.58
N GLY A 174 -0.17 11.07 -4.16
CA GLY A 174 -1.35 10.87 -3.30
C GLY A 174 -1.21 11.55 -1.94
N PHE A 175 -0.04 11.43 -1.30
CA PHE A 175 0.26 12.09 -0.03
C PHE A 175 0.20 13.63 -0.16
N LEU A 176 0.88 14.19 -1.16
CA LEU A 176 0.88 15.64 -1.40
C LEU A 176 -0.51 16.16 -1.82
N GLY A 177 -1.25 15.37 -2.61
CA GLY A 177 -2.61 15.68 -3.06
C GLY A 177 -3.62 15.80 -1.92
N MET A 178 -3.41 15.12 -0.77
CA MET A 178 -4.20 15.32 0.44
C MET A 178 -3.85 16.62 1.16
N LEU A 179 -2.58 17.03 1.17
CA LEU A 179 -2.10 18.20 1.92
C LEU A 179 -2.33 19.52 1.18
N LEU A 180 -2.26 19.52 -0.15
CA LEU A 180 -2.36 20.73 -0.96
C LEU A 180 -3.69 21.49 -0.76
N PRO A 181 -4.89 20.86 -0.81
CA PRO A 181 -6.14 21.55 -0.53
C PRO A 181 -6.22 22.11 0.88
N LEU A 182 -5.66 21.42 1.86
CA LEU A 182 -5.61 21.83 3.26
C LEU A 182 -4.73 23.09 3.44
N CYS A 183 -3.57 23.11 2.77
CA CYS A 183 -2.66 24.25 2.72
C CYS A 183 -3.33 25.46 2.04
N LEU A 184 -3.90 25.28 0.86
CA LEU A 184 -4.56 26.35 0.10
C LEU A 184 -5.78 26.93 0.83
N ALA A 185 -6.63 26.07 1.42
CA ALA A 185 -7.74 26.54 2.24
C ALA A 185 -7.24 27.45 3.39
N SER A 186 -6.12 27.09 4.03
CA SER A 186 -5.50 27.87 5.11
C SER A 186 -5.00 29.22 4.62
N VAL A 187 -4.36 29.29 3.45
CA VAL A 187 -3.89 30.55 2.82
C VAL A 187 -5.06 31.47 2.48
N LEU A 188 -6.11 30.91 1.88
CA LEU A 188 -7.18 31.69 1.24
C LEU A 188 -8.29 32.10 2.21
N THR A 189 -8.62 31.26 3.19
CA THR A 189 -9.75 31.46 4.11
C THR A 189 -9.37 31.46 5.59
N GLY A 190 -8.14 31.05 5.94
CA GLY A 190 -7.68 30.92 7.32
C GLY A 190 -7.45 32.27 8.03
N ARG A 191 -7.65 32.26 9.35
CA ARG A 191 -7.23 33.36 10.26
C ARG A 191 -5.82 33.09 10.74
N ILE A 192 -4.85 33.43 9.93
CA ILE A 192 -3.42 33.26 10.19
C ILE A 192 -2.69 34.59 9.98
N SER A 193 -1.53 34.74 10.61
CA SER A 193 -0.67 35.91 10.44
C SER A 193 -0.18 36.05 8.98
N GLN A 194 0.13 37.25 8.54
CA GLN A 194 0.64 37.48 7.18
C GLN A 194 1.92 36.69 6.88
N PRO A 195 2.95 36.66 7.78
CA PRO A 195 4.11 35.81 7.53
C PRO A 195 3.78 34.34 7.31
N MET A 196 2.87 33.76 8.14
CA MET A 196 2.43 32.38 8.00
C MET A 196 1.66 32.17 6.69
N ARG A 197 0.87 33.16 6.24
CA ARG A 197 0.14 33.09 4.97
C ARG A 197 1.09 33.04 3.77
N ILE A 198 2.14 33.86 3.79
CA ILE A 198 3.19 33.84 2.77
C ILE A 198 3.91 32.51 2.77
N LEU A 199 4.33 32.03 3.94
CA LEU A 199 5.00 30.73 4.09
C LEU A 199 4.16 29.57 3.56
N LEU A 200 2.88 29.50 3.93
CA LEU A 200 1.96 28.47 3.40
C LEU A 200 1.67 28.67 1.90
N GLY A 201 1.72 29.90 1.39
CA GLY A 201 1.62 30.17 -0.05
C GLY A 201 2.77 29.53 -0.83
N TYR A 202 4.01 29.72 -0.39
CA TYR A 202 5.18 29.04 -0.95
C TYR A 202 5.11 27.51 -0.74
N SER A 203 4.62 27.08 0.42
CA SER A 203 4.38 25.65 0.68
C SER A 203 3.43 25.02 -0.34
N ALA A 204 2.34 25.72 -0.68
CA ALA A 204 1.39 25.22 -1.69
C ALA A 204 2.03 25.11 -3.09
N LEU A 205 2.89 26.06 -3.47
CA LEU A 205 3.63 26.00 -4.73
C LEU A 205 4.61 24.79 -4.77
N LEU A 206 5.32 24.55 -3.66
CA LEU A 206 6.24 23.41 -3.56
C LEU A 206 5.49 22.06 -3.56
N LEU A 207 4.36 21.97 -2.86
CA LEU A 207 3.51 20.77 -2.90
C LEU A 207 2.99 20.50 -4.32
N LEU A 208 2.54 21.54 -5.03
CA LEU A 208 2.10 21.45 -6.42
C LEU A 208 3.26 21.03 -7.35
N GLY A 209 4.44 21.61 -7.16
CA GLY A 209 5.66 21.22 -7.87
C GLY A 209 6.03 19.75 -7.62
N GLY A 210 5.92 19.27 -6.38
CA GLY A 210 6.11 17.86 -6.04
C GLY A 210 5.12 16.93 -6.77
N VAL A 211 3.83 17.30 -6.82
CA VAL A 211 2.83 16.55 -7.62
C VAL A 211 3.19 16.59 -9.10
N ALA A 212 3.64 17.71 -9.64
CA ALA A 212 4.03 17.85 -11.03
C ALA A 212 5.20 16.90 -11.37
N VAL A 213 6.30 16.94 -10.62
CA VAL A 213 7.49 16.10 -10.87
C VAL A 213 7.28 14.60 -10.59
N SER A 214 6.19 14.24 -9.89
CA SER A 214 5.82 12.83 -9.70
C SER A 214 5.49 12.13 -11.00
N MET A 215 5.09 12.88 -12.04
CA MET A 215 4.62 12.36 -13.33
C MET A 215 3.51 11.30 -13.19
N SER A 216 2.72 11.40 -12.11
CA SER A 216 1.58 10.54 -11.85
C SER A 216 0.33 11.08 -12.53
N ARG A 217 -0.14 10.43 -13.60
CA ARG A 217 -1.38 10.84 -14.30
C ARG A 217 -2.58 10.85 -13.37
N GLY A 218 -2.72 9.81 -12.53
CA GLY A 218 -3.77 9.75 -11.50
C GLY A 218 -3.63 10.86 -10.45
N GLY A 219 -2.40 11.14 -10.00
CA GLY A 219 -2.08 12.24 -9.09
C GLY A 219 -2.41 13.61 -9.68
N TRP A 220 -2.07 13.84 -10.96
CA TRP A 220 -2.40 15.09 -11.66
C TRP A 220 -3.91 15.28 -11.78
N ALA A 221 -4.63 14.25 -12.23
CA ALA A 221 -6.09 14.31 -12.39
C ALA A 221 -6.81 14.56 -11.05
N SER A 222 -6.50 13.78 -10.02
CA SER A 222 -7.12 13.91 -8.70
C SER A 222 -6.80 15.26 -8.05
N THR A 223 -5.55 15.74 -8.16
CA THR A 223 -5.15 17.06 -7.63
C THR A 223 -5.81 18.19 -8.41
N SER A 224 -5.92 18.11 -9.73
CA SER A 224 -6.60 19.11 -10.55
C SER A 224 -8.10 19.21 -10.20
N LEU A 225 -8.77 18.07 -9.99
CA LEU A 225 -10.16 18.05 -9.54
C LEU A 225 -10.31 18.62 -8.12
N ALA A 226 -9.37 18.34 -7.23
CA ALA A 226 -9.35 18.92 -5.89
C ALA A 226 -9.14 20.45 -5.94
N LEU A 227 -8.24 20.95 -6.78
CA LEU A 227 -8.05 22.39 -7.02
C LEU A 227 -9.30 23.03 -7.59
N ALA A 228 -9.95 22.39 -8.58
CA ALA A 228 -11.20 22.86 -9.13
C ALA A 228 -12.30 22.93 -8.06
N ALA A 229 -12.37 21.96 -7.14
CA ALA A 229 -13.29 21.98 -6.01
C ALA A 229 -13.02 23.16 -5.05
N VAL A 230 -11.73 23.42 -4.71
CA VAL A 230 -11.35 24.59 -3.90
C VAL A 230 -11.78 25.89 -4.59
N ILE A 231 -11.47 26.04 -5.88
CA ILE A 231 -11.82 27.22 -6.69
C ILE A 231 -13.34 27.38 -6.76
N GLY A 232 -14.09 26.31 -7.02
CA GLY A 232 -15.54 26.31 -7.09
C GLY A 232 -16.21 26.78 -5.79
N VAL A 233 -15.76 26.23 -4.64
CA VAL A 233 -16.27 26.66 -3.31
C VAL A 233 -15.95 28.11 -3.01
N LEU A 234 -14.76 28.59 -3.37
CA LEU A 234 -14.35 29.98 -3.19
C LEU A 234 -15.11 30.93 -4.13
N GLY A 235 -15.32 30.53 -5.40
CA GLY A 235 -16.09 31.29 -6.38
C GLY A 235 -17.56 31.46 -6.01
N TRP A 236 -18.15 30.44 -5.36
CA TRP A 236 -19.52 30.50 -4.83
C TRP A 236 -19.66 31.50 -3.70
N GLN A 237 -18.62 31.69 -2.87
CA GLN A 237 -18.65 32.62 -1.74
C GLN A 237 -18.19 34.02 -2.19
N ARG A 238 -19.12 35.01 -2.25
CA ARG A 238 -18.85 36.37 -2.72
C ARG A 238 -17.59 37.01 -2.11
N GLN A 239 -17.33 36.76 -0.82
CA GLN A 239 -16.19 37.32 -0.08
C GLN A 239 -14.83 36.75 -0.52
N PHE A 240 -14.78 35.58 -1.17
CA PHE A 240 -13.55 34.92 -1.61
C PHE A 240 -13.43 34.83 -3.14
N ARG A 241 -14.43 35.32 -3.89
CA ARG A 241 -14.49 35.19 -5.36
C ARG A 241 -13.23 35.68 -6.06
N LEU A 242 -12.71 36.86 -5.67
CA LEU A 242 -11.49 37.40 -6.26
C LEU A 242 -10.28 36.49 -6.00
N ARG A 243 -10.14 35.95 -4.78
CA ARG A 243 -9.08 35.00 -4.43
C ARG A 243 -9.19 33.69 -5.22
N GLY A 244 -10.43 33.23 -5.47
CA GLY A 244 -10.70 32.07 -6.34
C GLY A 244 -10.27 32.32 -7.78
N ILE A 245 -10.59 33.50 -8.35
CA ILE A 245 -10.19 33.91 -9.71
C ILE A 245 -8.65 33.97 -9.81
N LEU A 246 -8.00 34.66 -8.87
CA LEU A 246 -6.54 34.75 -8.85
C LEU A 246 -5.87 33.38 -8.74
N LEU A 247 -6.39 32.50 -7.87
CA LEU A 247 -5.91 31.14 -7.77
C LEU A 247 -6.07 30.37 -9.09
N SER A 248 -7.23 30.53 -9.76
CA SER A 248 -7.48 29.91 -11.07
C SER A 248 -6.42 30.35 -12.08
N CYS A 249 -6.17 31.65 -12.21
CA CYS A 249 -5.16 32.19 -13.13
C CYS A 249 -3.76 31.63 -12.84
N ILE A 250 -3.35 31.56 -11.56
CA ILE A 250 -2.06 31.02 -11.15
C ILE A 250 -1.98 29.53 -11.48
N VAL A 251 -2.96 28.74 -11.07
CA VAL A 251 -2.96 27.28 -11.26
C VAL A 251 -2.98 26.90 -12.74
N PHE A 252 -3.90 27.48 -13.52
CA PHE A 252 -3.97 27.21 -14.96
C PHE A 252 -2.76 27.72 -15.71
N GLY A 253 -2.20 28.88 -15.30
CA GLY A 253 -0.95 29.41 -15.86
C GLY A 253 0.23 28.48 -15.60
N LEU A 254 0.39 27.96 -14.36
CA LEU A 254 1.47 27.04 -14.00
C LEU A 254 1.32 25.68 -14.70
N ILE A 255 0.10 25.11 -14.73
CA ILE A 255 -0.17 23.86 -15.43
C ILE A 255 0.10 24.02 -16.92
N GLY A 256 -0.40 25.12 -17.53
CA GLY A 256 -0.15 25.42 -18.95
C GLY A 256 1.33 25.56 -19.26
N ALA A 257 2.07 26.32 -18.46
CA ALA A 257 3.52 26.51 -18.64
C ALA A 257 4.28 25.18 -18.48
N PHE A 258 3.90 24.34 -17.52
CA PHE A 258 4.51 23.02 -17.32
C PHE A 258 4.24 22.09 -18.51
N LEU A 259 3.01 22.00 -18.99
CA LEU A 259 2.65 21.15 -20.12
C LEU A 259 3.26 21.63 -21.44
N LEU A 260 3.42 22.95 -21.64
CA LEU A 260 4.00 23.52 -22.86
C LEU A 260 5.53 23.46 -22.91
N LYS A 261 6.21 23.50 -21.75
CA LYS A 261 7.67 23.58 -21.67
C LYS A 261 8.36 22.26 -21.29
N SER A 262 7.62 21.25 -20.81
CA SER A 262 8.19 19.98 -20.41
C SER A 262 7.95 18.93 -21.48
N ASP A 263 8.97 18.63 -22.28
CA ASP A 263 8.93 17.55 -23.27
C ASP A 263 8.52 16.22 -22.64
N PHE A 264 9.06 15.94 -21.46
CA PHE A 264 8.72 14.74 -20.70
C PHE A 264 7.24 14.67 -20.30
N ALA A 265 6.62 15.81 -19.90
CA ALA A 265 5.19 15.86 -19.58
C ALA A 265 4.34 15.64 -20.85
N GLN A 266 4.77 16.22 -21.99
CA GLN A 266 4.11 16.02 -23.28
C GLN A 266 4.19 14.57 -23.72
N ASP A 267 5.36 13.94 -23.65
CA ASP A 267 5.55 12.53 -23.98
C ASP A 267 4.71 11.63 -23.09
N ARG A 268 4.65 11.94 -21.79
CA ARG A 268 3.83 11.19 -20.84
C ARG A 268 2.32 11.26 -21.14
N LEU A 269 1.86 12.35 -21.72
CA LEU A 269 0.47 12.52 -22.16
C LEU A 269 0.22 11.88 -23.54
N ARG A 270 1.16 12.01 -24.49
CA ARG A 270 1.04 11.43 -25.83
C ARG A 270 1.05 9.90 -25.80
N ASN A 271 1.90 9.32 -24.94
CA ASN A 271 2.12 7.88 -24.85
C ASN A 271 1.12 7.16 -23.94
N VAL A 272 -0.12 7.69 -23.79
CA VAL A 272 -1.18 7.04 -23.00
C VAL A 272 -1.56 5.67 -23.54
N ASN A 273 -1.46 5.46 -24.87
CA ASN A 273 -1.97 4.29 -25.55
C ASN A 273 -0.87 3.39 -26.17
N GLN A 274 0.42 3.61 -25.90
CA GLN A 274 1.46 2.77 -26.47
C GLN A 274 1.57 1.43 -25.71
N PRO A 275 1.49 0.27 -26.43
CA PRO A 275 1.74 -1.04 -25.85
C PRO A 275 3.18 -1.14 -25.32
N GLY A 276 3.40 -1.82 -24.19
CA GLY A 276 4.74 -2.09 -23.65
C GLY A 276 5.24 -1.12 -22.56
N THR A 277 4.58 0.01 -22.31
CA THR A 277 4.98 0.88 -21.18
C THR A 277 4.36 0.41 -19.87
N THR A 278 5.19 0.09 -18.88
CA THR A 278 4.74 -0.17 -17.49
C THR A 278 3.83 0.97 -17.01
N GLY A 279 2.58 0.63 -16.67
CA GLY A 279 1.55 1.62 -16.32
C GLY A 279 0.63 2.00 -17.47
N HIS A 280 0.60 1.20 -18.54
CA HIS A 280 -0.34 1.30 -19.66
C HIS A 280 -1.79 1.17 -19.15
N VAL A 281 -2.70 1.96 -19.69
CA VAL A 281 -4.14 1.84 -19.35
C VAL A 281 -4.64 0.44 -19.71
N GLY A 282 -4.18 -0.16 -20.81
CA GLY A 282 -4.51 -1.51 -21.22
C GLY A 282 -4.16 -2.58 -20.17
N SER A 283 -2.95 -2.55 -19.63
CA SER A 283 -2.53 -3.53 -18.61
C SER A 283 -3.33 -3.41 -17.30
N ARG A 284 -3.78 -2.20 -16.94
CA ARG A 284 -4.68 -2.02 -15.79
C ARG A 284 -6.09 -2.54 -16.06
N VAL A 285 -6.62 -2.35 -17.26
CA VAL A 285 -7.94 -2.88 -17.63
C VAL A 285 -7.93 -4.41 -17.62
N GLU A 286 -6.89 -5.04 -18.14
CA GLU A 286 -6.70 -6.50 -18.06
C GLU A 286 -6.60 -6.97 -16.60
N LEU A 287 -5.81 -6.26 -15.77
CA LEU A 287 -5.70 -6.54 -14.33
C LEU A 287 -7.03 -6.40 -13.61
N TRP A 288 -7.83 -5.36 -13.94
CA TRP A 288 -9.16 -5.16 -13.35
C TRP A 288 -10.14 -6.24 -13.79
N GLY A 289 -10.04 -6.72 -15.05
CA GLY A 289 -10.82 -7.86 -15.53
C GLY A 289 -10.54 -9.10 -14.69
N ALA A 290 -9.27 -9.48 -14.54
CA ALA A 290 -8.85 -10.60 -13.70
C ALA A 290 -9.28 -10.42 -12.23
N ALA A 291 -9.19 -9.22 -11.68
CA ALA A 291 -9.66 -8.92 -10.33
C ALA A 291 -11.17 -9.14 -10.17
N VAL A 292 -11.97 -8.78 -11.18
CA VAL A 292 -13.42 -9.06 -11.18
C VAL A 292 -13.67 -10.56 -11.25
N ASP A 293 -12.87 -11.32 -11.97
CA ASP A 293 -13.02 -12.78 -12.05
C ASP A 293 -12.69 -13.43 -10.71
N VAL A 294 -11.62 -13.00 -10.03
CA VAL A 294 -11.33 -13.42 -8.63
C VAL A 294 -12.49 -13.09 -7.69
N TRP A 295 -13.08 -11.88 -7.78
CA TRP A 295 -14.22 -11.50 -6.93
C TRP A 295 -15.45 -12.35 -7.17
N LYS A 296 -15.68 -12.83 -8.39
CA LYS A 296 -16.85 -13.69 -8.72
C LYS A 296 -16.87 -14.99 -7.95
N GLU A 297 -15.74 -15.47 -7.45
CA GLU A 297 -15.67 -16.70 -6.64
C GLU A 297 -16.37 -16.52 -5.29
N GLU A 298 -16.13 -15.38 -4.61
CA GLU A 298 -16.62 -15.08 -3.26
C GLU A 298 -17.25 -13.68 -3.19
N LYS A 299 -18.33 -13.44 -3.94
CA LYS A 299 -18.94 -12.13 -4.14
C LYS A 299 -19.31 -11.39 -2.87
N LEU A 300 -19.86 -12.11 -1.88
CA LEU A 300 -20.40 -11.48 -0.68
C LEU A 300 -19.32 -11.16 0.33
N LEU A 301 -18.45 -12.12 0.64
CA LEU A 301 -17.42 -11.98 1.66
C LEU A 301 -16.08 -11.52 1.07
N GLY A 302 -15.76 -11.86 -0.17
CA GLY A 302 -14.44 -11.69 -0.76
C GLY A 302 -13.50 -12.84 -0.42
N VAL A 303 -12.37 -12.89 -1.11
CA VAL A 303 -11.42 -14.01 -0.99
C VAL A 303 -10.55 -13.96 0.27
N GLY A 304 -10.61 -12.89 1.03
CA GLY A 304 -9.89 -12.70 2.29
C GLY A 304 -8.89 -11.53 2.27
N PRO A 305 -8.49 -11.03 3.44
CA PRO A 305 -7.61 -9.87 3.57
C PRO A 305 -6.26 -10.08 2.88
N GLY A 306 -5.96 -9.27 1.85
CA GLY A 306 -4.71 -9.36 1.09
C GLY A 306 -4.58 -10.58 0.18
N HIS A 307 -5.65 -11.36 -0.02
CA HIS A 307 -5.59 -12.61 -0.81
C HIS A 307 -5.62 -12.39 -2.32
N PHE A 308 -5.87 -11.19 -2.81
CA PHE A 308 -5.80 -10.90 -4.25
C PHE A 308 -4.49 -11.40 -4.87
N ASP A 309 -3.34 -11.12 -4.25
CA ASP A 309 -2.02 -11.53 -4.72
C ASP A 309 -1.89 -13.06 -4.90
N HIS A 310 -2.53 -13.85 -4.03
CA HIS A 310 -2.49 -15.31 -4.07
C HIS A 310 -3.47 -15.92 -5.08
N ARG A 311 -4.60 -15.24 -5.34
CA ARG A 311 -5.66 -15.74 -6.21
C ARG A 311 -5.53 -15.22 -7.65
N PHE A 312 -4.88 -14.08 -7.85
CA PHE A 312 -4.68 -13.48 -9.17
C PHE A 312 -3.99 -14.39 -10.20
N PRO A 313 -2.95 -15.20 -9.86
CA PRO A 313 -2.26 -16.02 -10.85
C PRO A 313 -3.18 -16.97 -11.63
N GLU A 314 -4.23 -17.51 -11.01
CA GLU A 314 -5.23 -18.39 -11.65
C GLU A 314 -5.98 -17.67 -12.80
N TYR A 315 -6.16 -16.35 -12.70
CA TYR A 315 -6.86 -15.50 -13.65
C TYR A 315 -5.93 -14.60 -14.47
N ARG A 316 -4.62 -14.85 -14.39
CA ARG A 316 -3.60 -14.03 -15.06
C ARG A 316 -3.83 -14.00 -16.58
N PRO A 317 -3.94 -12.80 -17.21
CA PRO A 317 -3.88 -12.66 -18.66
C PRO A 317 -2.49 -13.04 -19.19
N GLU A 318 -2.40 -13.69 -20.35
CA GLU A 318 -1.11 -14.10 -20.95
C GLU A 318 -0.11 -12.96 -21.14
N ARG A 319 -0.61 -11.75 -21.46
CA ARG A 319 0.23 -10.55 -21.64
C ARG A 319 0.78 -9.97 -20.35
N LEU A 320 0.22 -10.35 -19.18
CA LEU A 320 0.60 -9.77 -17.90
C LEU A 320 1.48 -10.72 -17.09
N GLN A 321 2.78 -10.71 -17.38
CA GLN A 321 3.75 -11.60 -16.72
C GLN A 321 4.26 -11.08 -15.35
N SER A 322 3.95 -9.83 -15.00
CA SER A 322 4.22 -9.31 -13.65
C SER A 322 3.25 -9.90 -12.62
N ARG A 323 3.70 -10.02 -11.38
CA ARG A 323 2.84 -10.37 -10.24
C ARG A 323 2.44 -9.08 -9.50
N PRO A 324 1.28 -8.49 -9.78
CA PRO A 324 0.80 -7.32 -9.07
C PRO A 324 0.31 -7.72 -7.67
N VAL A 325 0.92 -7.17 -6.63
CA VAL A 325 0.50 -7.41 -5.24
C VAL A 325 -0.88 -6.78 -4.96
N ARG A 326 -1.29 -5.79 -5.76
CA ARG A 326 -2.55 -5.04 -5.61
C ARG A 326 -3.18 -4.77 -6.97
N VAL A 327 -4.49 -4.54 -6.97
CA VAL A 327 -5.31 -4.31 -8.18
C VAL A 327 -5.02 -2.98 -8.89
N HIS A 328 -4.25 -2.05 -8.29
CA HIS A 328 -4.13 -0.65 -8.74
C HIS A 328 -5.48 0.07 -8.88
N ASN A 329 -6.39 -0.26 -7.97
CA ASN A 329 -7.67 0.38 -7.73
C ASN A 329 -8.13 -0.05 -6.34
N ASP A 330 -8.09 0.87 -5.35
CA ASP A 330 -8.39 0.54 -3.94
C ASP A 330 -9.82 0.00 -3.76
N TYR A 331 -10.79 0.50 -4.56
CA TYR A 331 -12.17 0.06 -4.46
C TYR A 331 -12.36 -1.37 -4.98
N LEU A 332 -11.73 -1.68 -6.11
CA LEU A 332 -11.79 -3.03 -6.67
C LEU A 332 -10.97 -4.01 -5.83
N ASN A 333 -9.82 -3.59 -5.29
CA ASN A 333 -9.05 -4.40 -4.34
C ASN A 333 -9.86 -4.70 -3.08
N MET A 334 -10.57 -3.69 -2.55
CA MET A 334 -11.45 -3.88 -1.42
C MET A 334 -12.62 -4.82 -1.74
N LEU A 335 -13.18 -4.72 -2.94
CA LEU A 335 -14.25 -5.62 -3.39
C LEU A 335 -13.77 -7.07 -3.50
N VAL A 336 -12.54 -7.30 -4.00
CA VAL A 336 -11.95 -8.63 -4.09
C VAL A 336 -11.65 -9.20 -2.72
N ASP A 337 -10.93 -8.46 -1.89
CA ASP A 337 -10.46 -8.95 -0.58
C ASP A 337 -11.58 -9.07 0.47
N TRP A 338 -12.55 -8.12 0.46
CA TRP A 338 -13.56 -7.97 1.51
C TRP A 338 -15.00 -8.16 1.03
N GLY A 339 -15.22 -8.38 -0.25
CA GLY A 339 -16.54 -8.59 -0.87
C GLY A 339 -17.50 -7.40 -0.76
N LEU A 340 -18.74 -7.65 -1.13
CA LEU A 340 -19.82 -6.66 -1.02
C LEU A 340 -20.10 -6.24 0.42
N ALA A 341 -19.96 -7.16 1.38
CA ALA A 341 -20.18 -6.84 2.80
C ALA A 341 -19.16 -5.81 3.32
N GLY A 342 -17.88 -5.99 3.00
CA GLY A 342 -16.84 -5.00 3.33
C GLY A 342 -17.07 -3.66 2.64
N MET A 343 -17.43 -3.66 1.35
CA MET A 343 -17.77 -2.43 0.60
C MET A 343 -18.96 -1.69 1.22
N LEU A 344 -20.01 -2.40 1.66
CA LEU A 344 -21.16 -1.80 2.33
C LEU A 344 -20.78 -1.17 3.68
N LEU A 345 -19.96 -1.84 4.48
CA LEU A 345 -19.46 -1.29 5.75
C LEU A 345 -18.60 -0.04 5.54
N ALA A 346 -17.71 -0.04 4.55
CA ALA A 346 -16.92 1.15 4.19
C ALA A 346 -17.81 2.27 3.63
N GLY A 347 -18.77 1.95 2.80
CA GLY A 347 -19.76 2.90 2.31
C GLY A 347 -20.59 3.53 3.43
N LEU A 348 -21.00 2.73 4.43
CA LEU A 348 -21.71 3.20 5.62
C LEU A 348 -20.80 4.13 6.46
N MET A 349 -19.54 3.77 6.64
CA MET A 349 -18.56 4.62 7.33
C MET A 349 -18.38 5.96 6.64
N LEU A 350 -18.20 5.97 5.31
CA LEU A 350 -18.10 7.18 4.51
C LEU A 350 -19.40 8.01 4.58
N GLY A 351 -20.57 7.38 4.43
CA GLY A 351 -21.88 8.04 4.50
C GLY A 351 -22.12 8.72 5.85
N THR A 352 -21.76 8.04 6.97
CA THR A 352 -21.90 8.65 8.31
C THR A 352 -20.90 9.80 8.51
N MET A 353 -19.69 9.71 7.96
CA MET A 353 -18.70 10.80 7.99
C MET A 353 -19.20 12.02 7.20
N VAL A 354 -19.66 11.82 5.96
CA VAL A 354 -20.22 12.89 5.11
C VAL A 354 -21.43 13.54 5.78
N SER A 355 -22.36 12.76 6.32
CA SER A 355 -23.50 13.26 7.11
C SER A 355 -23.04 14.11 8.30
N GLY A 356 -21.97 13.68 9.00
CA GLY A 356 -21.36 14.44 10.10
C GLY A 356 -20.80 15.78 9.63
N ILE A 357 -20.07 15.80 8.52
CA ILE A 357 -19.51 17.02 7.90
C ILE A 357 -20.64 17.99 7.53
N ILE A 358 -21.67 17.53 6.83
CA ILE A 358 -22.82 18.35 6.43
C ILE A 358 -23.52 18.96 7.64
N LYS A 359 -23.79 18.15 8.68
CA LYS A 359 -24.44 18.63 9.91
C LYS A 359 -23.58 19.64 10.67
N SER A 360 -22.25 19.48 10.69
CA SER A 360 -21.33 20.37 11.41
C SER A 360 -20.96 21.63 10.62
N TRP A 361 -21.19 21.66 9.29
CA TRP A 361 -20.73 22.74 8.40
C TRP A 361 -21.16 24.12 8.86
N LYS A 362 -22.47 24.33 9.09
CA LYS A 362 -23.01 25.62 9.53
C LYS A 362 -22.48 26.08 10.90
N TYR A 363 -22.10 25.14 11.78
CA TYR A 363 -21.52 25.45 13.09
C TYR A 363 -20.00 25.71 12.99
N SER A 364 -19.34 25.12 12.03
CA SER A 364 -17.92 25.36 11.75
C SER A 364 -17.68 26.77 11.19
N GLN A 365 -18.66 27.34 10.49
CA GLN A 365 -18.62 28.72 9.98
C GLN A 365 -18.80 29.79 11.08
N ARG A 366 -19.47 29.44 12.19
CA ARG A 366 -19.74 30.39 13.29
C ARG A 366 -18.47 30.63 14.12
N THR A 367 -18.19 31.88 14.40
CA THR A 367 -17.09 32.28 15.29
C THR A 367 -17.65 32.62 16.66
N SER A 368 -17.02 32.14 17.73
CA SER A 368 -17.56 32.21 19.09
C SER A 368 -17.54 33.63 19.73
N ARG A 369 -16.88 34.62 19.13
CA ARG A 369 -16.71 35.94 19.73
C ARG A 369 -16.92 37.14 18.80
N ASP A 370 -17.09 36.94 17.50
CA ASP A 370 -17.23 38.04 16.56
C ASP A 370 -18.19 37.66 15.42
N LEU A 371 -19.41 38.15 15.51
CA LEU A 371 -20.48 37.94 14.51
C LEU A 371 -20.15 38.59 13.14
N SER A 372 -19.18 39.52 13.13
CA SER A 372 -18.73 40.23 11.92
C SER A 372 -17.61 39.50 11.17
N ALA A 373 -17.01 38.49 11.77
CA ALA A 373 -15.83 37.83 11.19
C ALA A 373 -16.18 36.91 10.03
N LYS A 374 -15.66 37.26 8.87
CA LYS A 374 -15.86 36.56 7.59
C LYS A 374 -15.10 35.25 7.43
N THR A 375 -14.18 34.89 8.37
CA THR A 375 -13.28 33.73 8.26
C THR A 375 -13.26 32.90 9.55
N SER A 376 -13.09 31.58 9.43
CA SER A 376 -13.02 30.65 10.55
C SER A 376 -11.98 29.55 10.27
N ASN A 377 -10.99 29.36 11.16
CA ASN A 377 -10.01 28.28 11.02
C ASN A 377 -10.65 26.88 11.04
N ARG A 378 -11.82 26.76 11.70
CA ARG A 378 -12.59 25.52 11.69
C ARG A 378 -13.16 25.21 10.31
N ALA A 379 -13.83 26.19 9.68
CA ALA A 379 -14.37 26.03 8.32
C ALA A 379 -13.25 25.79 7.31
N THR A 380 -12.14 26.49 7.46
CA THR A 380 -10.92 26.31 6.65
C THR A 380 -10.41 24.86 6.74
N PHE A 381 -10.28 24.34 7.95
CA PHE A 381 -9.81 22.97 8.16
C PHE A 381 -10.81 21.94 7.58
N VAL A 382 -12.10 22.11 7.86
CA VAL A 382 -13.15 21.22 7.32
C VAL A 382 -13.11 21.21 5.80
N LEU A 383 -13.05 22.39 5.16
CA LEU A 383 -12.97 22.51 3.70
C LEU A 383 -11.74 21.81 3.14
N GLY A 384 -10.56 22.18 3.64
CA GLY A 384 -9.29 21.65 3.12
C GLY A 384 -9.16 20.14 3.31
N SER A 385 -9.52 19.63 4.50
CA SER A 385 -9.46 18.19 4.80
C SER A 385 -10.50 17.38 4.01
N THR A 386 -11.71 17.90 3.81
CA THR A 386 -12.75 17.23 3.01
C THR A 386 -12.30 17.08 1.56
N ILE A 387 -11.76 18.15 0.97
CA ILE A 387 -11.27 18.12 -0.42
C ILE A 387 -10.00 17.26 -0.51
N GLY A 388 -9.10 17.31 0.49
CA GLY A 388 -7.91 16.47 0.54
C GLY A 388 -8.24 14.96 0.60
N LEU A 389 -9.21 14.56 1.44
CA LEU A 389 -9.72 13.18 1.44
C LEU A 389 -10.44 12.83 0.13
N GLY A 390 -11.15 13.78 -0.47
CA GLY A 390 -11.73 13.60 -1.80
C GLY A 390 -10.66 13.37 -2.87
N SER A 391 -9.52 14.07 -2.81
CA SER A 391 -8.40 13.91 -3.74
C SER A 391 -7.83 12.50 -3.69
N ILE A 392 -7.54 11.97 -2.49
CA ILE A 392 -7.02 10.61 -2.37
C ILE A 392 -8.08 9.59 -2.78
N GLY A 393 -9.35 9.80 -2.45
CA GLY A 393 -10.45 8.95 -2.91
C GLY A 393 -10.56 8.89 -4.44
N LEU A 394 -10.39 10.01 -5.13
CA LEU A 394 -10.32 10.04 -6.60
C LEU A 394 -9.07 9.34 -7.15
N HIS A 395 -7.91 9.52 -6.52
CA HIS A 395 -6.68 8.85 -6.93
C HIS A 395 -6.77 7.33 -6.74
N SER A 396 -7.49 6.86 -5.73
CA SER A 396 -7.74 5.44 -5.42
C SER A 396 -8.53 4.68 -6.50
N PHE A 397 -9.17 5.35 -7.46
CA PHE A 397 -9.75 4.69 -8.63
C PHE A 397 -8.71 4.12 -9.61
N VAL A 398 -7.49 4.66 -9.58
CA VAL A 398 -6.44 4.29 -10.54
C VAL A 398 -5.14 3.87 -9.89
N ASP A 399 -5.11 3.77 -8.55
CA ASP A 399 -3.95 3.28 -7.80
C ASP A 399 -4.38 2.70 -6.43
N PHE A 400 -3.43 2.15 -5.65
CA PHE A 400 -3.68 1.54 -4.33
C PHE A 400 -3.09 2.40 -3.19
N ASN A 401 -3.42 3.69 -3.20
CA ASN A 401 -2.86 4.68 -2.26
C ASN A 401 -3.19 4.39 -0.78
N LEU A 402 -4.38 3.85 -0.50
CA LEU A 402 -4.82 3.55 0.88
C LEU A 402 -4.19 2.27 1.46
N HIS A 403 -3.49 1.48 0.65
CA HIS A 403 -2.66 0.37 1.12
C HIS A 403 -1.25 0.81 1.55
N ILE A 404 -0.90 2.09 1.32
CA ILE A 404 0.38 2.65 1.77
C ILE A 404 0.20 3.23 3.17
N PRO A 405 0.92 2.71 4.18
CA PRO A 405 0.68 3.07 5.58
C PRO A 405 0.69 4.58 5.84
N SER A 406 1.65 5.32 5.30
CA SER A 406 1.71 6.77 5.45
C SER A 406 0.46 7.48 4.92
N ASN A 407 -0.04 7.08 3.74
CA ASN A 407 -1.23 7.67 3.13
C ASN A 407 -2.50 7.29 3.90
N ALA A 408 -2.62 6.04 4.32
CA ALA A 408 -3.74 5.56 5.13
C ALA A 408 -3.80 6.24 6.49
N MET A 409 -2.65 6.40 7.17
CA MET A 409 -2.56 7.09 8.46
C MET A 409 -2.90 8.58 8.35
N LEU A 410 -2.43 9.26 7.29
CA LEU A 410 -2.81 10.64 7.01
C LEU A 410 -4.31 10.75 6.77
N ALA A 411 -4.88 9.89 5.94
CA ALA A 411 -6.31 9.84 5.66
C ALA A 411 -7.13 9.55 6.93
N ALA A 412 -6.73 8.56 7.75
CA ALA A 412 -7.35 8.24 9.03
C ALA A 412 -7.30 9.42 10.03
N THR A 413 -6.16 10.13 10.08
CA THR A 413 -5.98 11.32 10.93
C THR A 413 -6.89 12.46 10.48
N LEU A 414 -6.95 12.76 9.19
CA LEU A 414 -7.83 13.80 8.65
C LEU A 414 -9.31 13.43 8.86
N ALA A 415 -9.68 12.17 8.65
CA ALA A 415 -11.03 11.65 8.91
C ALA A 415 -11.41 11.75 10.39
N ALA A 416 -10.50 11.40 11.32
CA ALA A 416 -10.72 11.52 12.75
C ALA A 416 -10.94 12.98 13.19
N LEU A 417 -10.09 13.89 12.72
CA LEU A 417 -10.20 15.32 13.01
C LEU A 417 -11.49 15.92 12.43
N LEU A 418 -11.85 15.59 11.17
CA LEU A 418 -13.12 15.99 10.57
C LEU A 418 -14.32 15.48 11.37
N THR A 419 -14.30 14.21 11.74
CA THR A 419 -15.34 13.59 12.56
C THR A 419 -15.48 14.28 13.92
N ALA A 420 -14.37 14.72 14.51
CA ALA A 420 -14.38 15.45 15.78
C ALA A 420 -15.16 16.78 15.70
N TYR A 421 -15.35 17.37 14.52
CA TYR A 421 -16.12 18.61 14.36
C TYR A 421 -17.61 18.43 14.60
N ILE A 422 -18.15 17.20 14.59
CA ILE A 422 -19.55 16.93 14.93
C ILE A 422 -19.92 17.42 16.33
N ARG A 423 -18.95 17.51 17.26
CA ARG A 423 -19.13 18.04 18.62
C ARG A 423 -19.66 19.47 18.67
N PHE A 424 -19.50 20.25 17.60
CA PHE A 424 -20.03 21.60 17.52
C PHE A 424 -21.50 21.63 17.13
N ALA A 425 -21.99 20.56 16.54
CA ALA A 425 -23.38 20.43 16.09
C ALA A 425 -24.27 19.79 17.16
N THR A 426 -23.71 18.92 18.02
CA THR A 426 -24.50 18.14 18.99
C THR A 426 -23.64 17.56 20.10
N GLU A 427 -24.20 17.50 21.31
CA GLU A 427 -23.61 16.80 22.46
C GLU A 427 -23.98 15.29 22.51
N ARG A 428 -24.83 14.83 21.57
CA ARG A 428 -25.39 13.47 21.59
C ARG A 428 -24.33 12.37 21.58
N TYR A 429 -23.18 12.61 20.96
CA TYR A 429 -22.14 11.60 20.77
C TYR A 429 -21.05 11.61 21.84
N TRP A 430 -21.24 12.42 22.90
CA TRP A 430 -20.37 12.36 24.07
C TRP A 430 -20.86 11.28 25.02
N VAL A 431 -20.08 10.20 25.15
CA VAL A 431 -20.37 9.07 26.03
C VAL A 431 -19.62 9.26 27.36
N ALA A 432 -20.34 9.15 28.46
CA ALA A 432 -19.71 9.19 29.79
C ALA A 432 -18.94 7.89 30.05
N VAL A 433 -17.66 8.01 30.38
CA VAL A 433 -16.79 6.86 30.68
C VAL A 433 -16.95 6.48 32.15
N ARG A 434 -18.02 5.74 32.49
CA ARG A 434 -18.24 5.14 33.79
C ARG A 434 -17.27 3.97 34.03
N MET A 435 -17.13 3.50 35.25
CA MET A 435 -16.15 2.46 35.60
C MET A 435 -16.19 1.21 34.69
N PRO A 436 -17.35 0.61 34.36
CA PRO A 436 -17.37 -0.56 33.45
C PRO A 436 -16.83 -0.25 32.06
N VAL A 437 -17.22 0.91 31.50
CA VAL A 437 -16.73 1.34 30.18
C VAL A 437 -15.23 1.65 30.23
N ARG A 438 -14.75 2.24 31.33
CA ARG A 438 -13.31 2.51 31.54
C ARG A 438 -12.50 1.22 31.57
N LEU A 439 -12.95 0.21 32.32
CA LEU A 439 -12.30 -1.10 32.37
C LEU A 439 -12.29 -1.77 30.99
N LEU A 440 -13.45 -1.79 30.33
CA LEU A 440 -13.55 -2.36 28.97
C LEU A 440 -12.59 -1.67 27.99
N LEU A 441 -12.56 -0.34 27.94
CA LEU A 441 -11.65 0.42 27.07
C LEU A 441 -10.20 0.15 27.43
N THR A 442 -9.87 0.06 28.72
CA THR A 442 -8.50 -0.25 29.15
C THR A 442 -8.08 -1.63 28.66
N VAL A 443 -8.92 -2.65 28.86
CA VAL A 443 -8.63 -4.01 28.39
C VAL A 443 -8.48 -4.02 26.85
N LEU A 444 -9.39 -3.38 26.12
CA LEU A 444 -9.34 -3.36 24.65
C LEU A 444 -8.10 -2.62 24.13
N VAL A 445 -7.87 -1.38 24.59
CA VAL A 445 -6.77 -0.56 24.05
C VAL A 445 -5.42 -1.08 24.52
N CYS A 446 -5.26 -1.48 25.77
CA CYS A 446 -4.01 -2.08 26.25
C CYS A 446 -3.79 -3.47 25.62
N GLY A 447 -4.85 -4.26 25.40
CA GLY A 447 -4.77 -5.54 24.70
C GLY A 447 -4.30 -5.35 23.25
N VAL A 448 -4.93 -4.44 22.51
CA VAL A 448 -4.51 -4.11 21.12
C VAL A 448 -3.09 -3.55 21.11
N SER A 449 -2.75 -2.62 22.02
CA SER A 449 -1.39 -2.07 22.09
C SER A 449 -0.35 -3.14 22.43
N GLY A 450 -0.67 -4.06 23.36
CA GLY A 450 0.19 -5.19 23.69
C GLY A 450 0.40 -6.14 22.51
N LEU A 451 -0.68 -6.46 21.78
CA LEU A 451 -0.61 -7.25 20.55
C LEU A 451 0.29 -6.57 19.48
N LEU A 452 0.11 -5.27 19.25
CA LEU A 452 0.94 -4.51 18.29
C LEU A 452 2.40 -4.52 18.69
N VAL A 453 2.72 -4.32 19.99
CA VAL A 453 4.11 -4.39 20.48
C VAL A 453 4.70 -5.78 20.30
N GLN A 454 3.94 -6.84 20.63
CA GLN A 454 4.39 -8.23 20.44
C GLN A 454 4.68 -8.51 18.97
N GLN A 455 3.75 -8.14 18.08
CA GLN A 455 3.91 -8.36 16.64
C GLN A 455 5.05 -7.51 16.06
N ALA A 456 5.22 -6.27 16.50
CA ALA A 456 6.33 -5.42 16.12
C ALA A 456 7.70 -6.04 16.47
N ILE A 457 7.84 -6.60 17.68
CA ILE A 457 9.07 -7.30 18.10
C ILE A 457 9.29 -8.55 17.24
N GLN A 458 8.26 -9.34 17.02
CA GLN A 458 8.32 -10.55 16.19
C GLN A 458 8.74 -10.24 14.75
N GLN A 459 8.11 -9.26 14.11
CA GLN A 459 8.45 -8.81 12.76
C GLN A 459 9.89 -8.27 12.67
N ALA A 460 10.34 -7.49 13.68
CA ALA A 460 11.70 -6.98 13.71
C ALA A 460 12.74 -8.11 13.81
N GLN A 461 12.49 -9.11 14.66
CA GLN A 461 13.35 -10.28 14.83
C GLN A 461 13.39 -11.14 13.56
N GLU A 462 12.23 -11.44 12.97
CA GLU A 462 12.13 -12.17 11.71
C GLU A 462 12.92 -11.47 10.61
N HIS A 463 12.67 -10.16 10.42
CA HIS A 463 13.35 -9.36 9.40
C HIS A 463 14.88 -9.39 9.58
N ALA A 464 15.37 -9.27 10.80
CA ALA A 464 16.80 -9.36 11.09
C ALA A 464 17.41 -10.73 10.68
N ARG A 465 16.67 -11.84 10.88
CA ARG A 465 17.09 -13.18 10.45
C ARG A 465 17.06 -13.33 8.92
N LEU A 466 16.04 -12.78 8.27
CA LEU A 466 15.95 -12.77 6.80
C LEU A 466 17.10 -11.97 6.16
N GLU A 467 17.47 -10.82 6.72
CA GLU A 467 18.63 -10.05 6.25
C GLU A 467 19.95 -10.78 6.51
N ALA A 468 20.11 -11.42 7.68
CA ALA A 468 21.27 -12.26 7.97
C ALA A 468 21.40 -13.43 6.98
N SER A 469 20.27 -14.00 6.54
CA SER A 469 20.27 -15.05 5.50
C SER A 469 20.75 -14.53 4.14
N ARG A 470 20.37 -13.29 3.76
CA ARG A 470 20.80 -12.68 2.48
C ARG A 470 22.29 -12.35 2.44
N SER A 471 22.86 -11.99 3.58
CA SER A 471 24.27 -11.65 3.74
C SER A 471 25.15 -12.83 4.18
N ALA A 472 24.59 -14.05 4.28
CA ALA A 472 25.29 -15.22 4.76
C ALA A 472 26.39 -15.66 3.77
N GLU A 473 27.62 -15.81 4.26
CA GLU A 473 28.78 -16.22 3.48
C GLU A 473 28.80 -17.72 3.14
N SER A 474 27.97 -18.53 3.80
CA SER A 474 27.97 -19.98 3.61
C SER A 474 26.54 -20.56 3.67
N PHE A 475 26.32 -21.64 2.92
CA PHE A 475 25.06 -22.36 2.90
C PHE A 475 24.54 -22.77 4.30
N PRO A 476 25.35 -23.34 5.21
CA PRO A 476 24.86 -23.67 6.55
C PRO A 476 24.34 -22.44 7.32
N LYS A 477 25.05 -21.30 7.29
CA LYS A 477 24.62 -20.06 7.94
C LYS A 477 23.34 -19.51 7.32
N GLN A 478 23.19 -19.62 5.99
CA GLN A 478 21.98 -19.21 5.29
C GLN A 478 20.78 -20.04 5.74
N VAL A 479 20.91 -21.37 5.76
CA VAL A 479 19.85 -22.29 6.23
C VAL A 479 19.50 -22.02 7.68
N GLU A 480 20.50 -21.87 8.56
CA GLU A 480 20.29 -21.58 9.98
C GLU A 480 19.49 -20.28 10.17
N SER A 481 19.88 -19.22 9.47
CA SER A 481 19.17 -17.93 9.55
C SER A 481 17.72 -18.01 9.10
N LEU A 482 17.42 -18.73 7.99
CA LEU A 482 16.07 -18.94 7.52
C LEU A 482 15.25 -19.84 8.47
N ARG A 483 15.86 -20.87 9.06
CA ARG A 483 15.18 -21.70 10.07
C ARG A 483 14.81 -20.88 11.30
N ASN A 484 15.75 -20.06 11.81
CA ASN A 484 15.50 -19.16 12.93
C ASN A 484 14.40 -18.13 12.60
N ALA A 485 14.35 -17.62 11.36
CA ALA A 485 13.27 -16.75 10.92
C ALA A 485 11.91 -17.48 10.96
N LEU A 486 11.86 -18.74 10.48
CA LEU A 486 10.64 -19.53 10.46
C LEU A 486 10.22 -20.04 11.86
N GLU A 487 11.14 -20.14 12.82
CA GLU A 487 10.81 -20.40 14.24
C GLU A 487 10.14 -19.19 14.89
N ILE A 488 10.59 -17.96 14.53
CA ILE A 488 9.96 -16.72 14.98
C ILE A 488 8.57 -16.55 14.34
N GLU A 489 8.46 -16.86 13.03
CA GLU A 489 7.25 -16.71 12.25
C GLU A 489 6.88 -18.04 11.53
N PRO A 490 6.25 -18.98 12.24
CA PRO A 490 5.98 -20.32 11.72
C PRO A 490 5.01 -20.38 10.54
N THR A 491 4.22 -19.32 10.32
CA THR A 491 3.20 -19.23 9.27
C THR A 491 3.71 -18.55 7.99
N ASN A 492 4.95 -18.08 7.97
CA ASN A 492 5.55 -17.46 6.80
C ASN A 492 5.88 -18.52 5.74
N PHE A 493 4.97 -18.68 4.77
CA PHE A 493 5.12 -19.61 3.65
C PHE A 493 6.30 -19.25 2.73
N GLU A 494 6.63 -17.95 2.60
CA GLU A 494 7.74 -17.50 1.76
C GLU A 494 9.08 -17.98 2.32
N THR A 495 9.28 -17.89 3.63
CA THR A 495 10.49 -18.39 4.30
C THR A 495 10.61 -19.92 4.16
N ALA A 496 9.49 -20.66 4.28
CA ALA A 496 9.47 -22.10 4.04
C ALA A 496 9.80 -22.44 2.58
N GLY A 497 9.25 -21.69 1.62
CA GLY A 497 9.56 -21.82 0.19
C GLY A 497 11.04 -21.51 -0.13
N MET A 498 11.62 -20.47 0.52
CA MET A 498 13.03 -20.15 0.39
C MET A 498 13.92 -21.31 0.91
N LEU A 499 13.60 -21.90 2.06
CA LEU A 499 14.32 -23.07 2.56
C LEU A 499 14.26 -24.24 1.55
N GLY A 500 13.10 -24.51 0.98
CA GLY A 500 12.95 -25.51 -0.05
C GLY A 500 13.84 -25.24 -1.28
N GLU A 501 13.82 -24.02 -1.78
CA GLU A 501 14.56 -23.63 -2.97
C GLU A 501 16.09 -23.64 -2.76
N ILE A 502 16.61 -23.20 -1.62
CA ILE A 502 18.06 -23.24 -1.39
C ILE A 502 18.58 -24.68 -1.25
N HIS A 503 17.79 -25.59 -0.64
CA HIS A 503 18.14 -27.01 -0.61
C HIS A 503 18.09 -27.64 -2.02
N ARG A 504 17.07 -27.29 -2.84
CA ARG A 504 16.97 -27.76 -4.22
C ARG A 504 18.19 -27.29 -5.06
N ARG A 505 18.57 -26.01 -4.96
CA ARG A 505 19.78 -25.50 -5.65
C ARG A 505 21.04 -26.18 -5.18
N ARG A 506 21.19 -26.39 -3.86
CA ARG A 506 22.33 -27.10 -3.30
C ARG A 506 22.44 -28.53 -3.83
N ALA A 507 21.31 -29.20 -4.03
CA ALA A 507 21.29 -30.54 -4.61
C ALA A 507 21.90 -30.57 -6.01
N MET A 508 21.66 -29.55 -6.86
CA MET A 508 22.21 -29.48 -8.22
C MET A 508 23.75 -29.35 -8.24
N GLU A 509 24.33 -28.77 -7.19
CA GLU A 509 25.78 -28.57 -7.04
C GLU A 509 26.47 -29.74 -6.29
N SER A 510 25.72 -30.72 -5.80
CA SER A 510 26.19 -31.75 -4.88
C SER A 510 26.52 -33.08 -5.56
N SER A 511 27.35 -33.91 -4.91
CA SER A 511 27.57 -35.30 -5.31
C SER A 511 26.25 -36.12 -5.25
N ARG A 512 26.19 -37.22 -5.99
CA ARG A 512 24.97 -38.07 -6.09
C ARG A 512 24.39 -38.47 -4.74
N ALA A 513 25.21 -38.82 -3.76
CA ALA A 513 24.75 -39.20 -2.42
C ALA A 513 24.15 -38.01 -1.64
N THR A 514 24.83 -36.86 -1.64
CA THR A 514 24.37 -35.63 -0.99
C THR A 514 23.13 -35.04 -1.69
N ARG A 515 23.09 -35.16 -3.02
CA ARG A 515 21.98 -34.67 -3.86
C ARG A 515 20.65 -35.22 -3.39
N LYS A 516 20.55 -36.53 -3.20
CA LYS A 516 19.30 -37.18 -2.72
C LYS A 516 18.83 -36.60 -1.39
N VAL A 517 19.74 -36.46 -0.42
CA VAL A 517 19.41 -35.93 0.91
C VAL A 517 18.94 -34.47 0.82
N GLU A 518 19.60 -33.66 0.00
CA GLU A 518 19.20 -32.25 -0.17
C GLU A 518 17.87 -32.11 -0.90
N LEU A 519 17.56 -32.97 -1.88
CA LEU A 519 16.25 -33.00 -2.54
C LEU A 519 15.12 -33.45 -1.59
N GLU A 520 15.37 -34.42 -0.72
CA GLU A 520 14.39 -34.84 0.30
C GLU A 520 14.08 -33.71 1.28
N LYS A 521 15.11 -32.94 1.71
CA LYS A 521 14.92 -31.72 2.54
C LYS A 521 14.15 -30.65 1.77
N ALA A 522 14.50 -30.41 0.50
CA ALA A 522 13.79 -29.45 -0.35
C ALA A 522 12.29 -29.81 -0.45
N ALA A 523 11.98 -31.08 -0.74
CA ALA A 523 10.62 -31.56 -0.82
C ALA A 523 9.84 -31.37 0.49
N ALA A 524 10.48 -31.62 1.64
CA ALA A 524 9.84 -31.43 2.94
C ALA A 524 9.47 -29.94 3.20
N TRP A 525 10.39 -29.03 2.91
CA TRP A 525 10.16 -27.60 3.09
C TRP A 525 9.13 -27.04 2.10
N LEU A 526 9.16 -27.47 0.83
CA LEU A 526 8.18 -27.05 -0.18
C LEU A 526 6.77 -27.56 0.16
N LYS A 527 6.64 -28.79 0.67
CA LYS A 527 5.36 -29.29 1.20
C LYS A 527 4.86 -28.40 2.36
N LYS A 528 5.73 -27.98 3.28
CA LYS A 528 5.37 -27.04 4.35
C LYS A 528 4.91 -25.70 3.76
N ALA A 529 5.60 -25.15 2.77
CA ALA A 529 5.20 -23.91 2.11
C ALA A 529 3.80 -24.02 1.48
N ILE A 530 3.51 -25.12 0.78
CA ILE A 530 2.20 -25.41 0.19
C ILE A 530 1.11 -25.55 1.26
N THR A 531 1.41 -26.19 2.40
CA THR A 531 0.46 -26.29 3.52
C THR A 531 0.11 -24.91 4.09
N LEU A 532 1.06 -23.97 4.12
CA LEU A 532 0.86 -22.61 4.61
C LEU A 532 0.21 -21.69 3.56
N ASN A 533 0.44 -21.94 2.28
CA ASN A 533 -0.17 -21.25 1.17
C ASN A 533 -0.41 -22.21 0.00
N ARG A 534 -1.61 -22.75 -0.08
CA ARG A 534 -2.02 -23.70 -1.14
C ARG A 534 -2.09 -23.11 -2.54
N TYR A 535 -2.11 -21.76 -2.66
CA TYR A 535 -2.22 -21.04 -3.94
C TYR A 535 -0.86 -20.70 -4.57
N ASP A 536 0.26 -21.10 -3.94
CA ASP A 536 1.59 -20.78 -4.46
C ASP A 536 2.03 -21.76 -5.56
N ALA A 537 1.70 -21.46 -6.80
CA ALA A 537 2.09 -22.23 -7.99
C ALA A 537 3.60 -22.52 -8.05
N TYR A 538 4.43 -21.57 -7.56
CA TYR A 538 5.90 -21.75 -7.56
C TYR A 538 6.35 -22.86 -6.60
N SER A 539 5.78 -22.95 -5.41
CA SER A 539 6.09 -24.04 -4.48
C SER A 539 5.66 -25.38 -5.01
N HIS A 540 4.50 -25.46 -5.70
CA HIS A 540 4.04 -26.68 -6.36
C HIS A 540 5.01 -27.10 -7.47
N ALA A 541 5.35 -26.21 -8.40
CA ALA A 541 6.27 -26.50 -9.49
C ALA A 541 7.67 -26.91 -8.99
N ARG A 542 8.22 -26.24 -7.98
CA ARG A 542 9.51 -26.59 -7.39
C ARG A 542 9.50 -27.93 -6.66
N LEU A 543 8.38 -28.27 -6.01
CA LEU A 543 8.22 -29.59 -5.41
C LEU A 543 8.16 -30.68 -6.50
N GLY A 544 7.42 -30.43 -7.60
CA GLY A 544 7.44 -31.28 -8.77
C GLY A 544 8.85 -31.53 -9.29
N MET A 545 9.64 -30.46 -9.49
CA MET A 545 11.03 -30.56 -9.92
C MET A 545 11.90 -31.40 -8.95
N ALA A 546 11.73 -31.20 -7.64
CA ALA A 546 12.48 -31.99 -6.65
C ALA A 546 12.10 -33.46 -6.67
N LEU A 547 10.84 -33.79 -6.92
CA LEU A 547 10.33 -35.16 -7.04
C LEU A 547 10.79 -35.86 -8.32
N ASP A 548 10.82 -35.14 -9.46
CA ASP A 548 11.38 -35.66 -10.72
C ASP A 548 12.84 -36.06 -10.53
N GLU A 549 13.63 -35.20 -9.93
CA GLU A 549 15.05 -35.44 -9.62
C GLU A 549 15.25 -36.61 -8.62
N LEU A 550 14.24 -36.93 -7.81
CA LEU A 550 14.19 -38.11 -6.93
C LEU A 550 13.69 -39.38 -7.64
N GLY A 551 13.35 -39.30 -8.92
CA GLY A 551 12.80 -40.39 -9.71
C GLY A 551 11.33 -40.74 -9.39
N GLN A 552 10.56 -39.78 -8.85
CA GLN A 552 9.13 -39.95 -8.50
C GLN A 552 8.26 -39.17 -9.48
N ALA A 553 8.39 -39.46 -10.78
CA ALA A 553 7.75 -38.72 -11.87
C ALA A 553 6.22 -38.67 -11.77
N ASP A 554 5.55 -39.76 -11.40
CA ASP A 554 4.09 -39.77 -11.25
C ASP A 554 3.61 -38.76 -10.21
N LYS A 555 4.29 -38.71 -9.04
CA LYS A 555 3.96 -37.71 -8.01
C LYS A 555 4.32 -36.29 -8.43
N ALA A 556 5.41 -36.15 -9.17
CA ALA A 556 5.82 -34.84 -9.71
C ALA A 556 4.73 -34.29 -10.64
N GLY A 557 4.17 -35.16 -11.52
CA GLY A 557 3.09 -34.79 -12.42
C GLY A 557 1.86 -34.22 -11.70
N GLU A 558 1.47 -34.75 -10.54
CA GLU A 558 0.35 -34.22 -9.75
C GLU A 558 0.63 -32.77 -9.30
N TYR A 559 1.86 -32.46 -8.85
CA TYR A 559 2.24 -31.11 -8.42
C TYR A 559 2.39 -30.13 -9.58
N PHE A 560 2.85 -30.58 -10.73
CA PHE A 560 2.89 -29.74 -11.93
C PHE A 560 1.49 -29.45 -12.47
N ALA A 561 0.58 -30.41 -12.44
CA ALA A 561 -0.82 -30.20 -12.80
C ALA A 561 -1.50 -29.17 -11.89
N GLU A 562 -1.26 -29.23 -10.58
CA GLU A 562 -1.79 -28.23 -9.66
C GLU A 562 -1.12 -26.86 -9.86
N ALA A 563 0.19 -26.80 -10.13
CA ALA A 563 0.89 -25.54 -10.45
C ALA A 563 0.30 -24.89 -11.72
N GLU A 564 0.04 -25.68 -12.77
CA GLU A 564 -0.58 -25.19 -14.01
C GLU A 564 -2.00 -24.68 -13.78
N LYS A 565 -2.79 -25.36 -12.95
CA LYS A 565 -4.13 -24.89 -12.59
C LYS A 565 -4.09 -23.56 -11.83
N LEU A 566 -3.13 -23.41 -10.90
CA LEU A 566 -2.96 -22.20 -10.09
C LEU A 566 -2.37 -21.00 -10.85
N ASP A 567 -1.61 -21.24 -11.92
CA ASP A 567 -1.02 -20.16 -12.76
C ASP A 567 -0.87 -20.63 -14.22
N PRO A 568 -1.99 -20.78 -14.96
CA PRO A 568 -2.01 -21.40 -16.31
C PRO A 568 -1.28 -20.57 -17.35
N ASN A 569 -1.12 -19.27 -17.15
CA ASN A 569 -0.53 -18.32 -18.09
C ASN A 569 0.80 -17.75 -17.60
N GLY A 570 1.28 -18.14 -16.42
CA GLY A 570 2.58 -17.69 -15.90
C GLY A 570 3.73 -18.38 -16.64
N TYR A 571 4.57 -17.62 -17.33
CA TYR A 571 5.66 -18.19 -18.16
C TYR A 571 6.58 -19.13 -17.38
N LEU A 572 6.88 -18.82 -16.10
CA LEU A 572 7.68 -19.73 -15.28
C LEU A 572 6.97 -21.04 -14.98
N THR A 573 5.67 -21.01 -14.71
CA THR A 573 4.88 -22.21 -14.46
C THR A 573 4.79 -23.06 -15.73
N VAL A 574 4.42 -22.45 -16.85
CA VAL A 574 4.32 -23.11 -18.16
C VAL A 574 5.66 -23.75 -18.57
N ALA A 575 6.78 -23.01 -18.40
CA ALA A 575 8.11 -23.55 -18.69
C ALA A 575 8.50 -24.73 -17.77
N ASN A 576 8.15 -24.67 -16.48
CA ASN A 576 8.42 -25.78 -15.54
C ASN A 576 7.60 -27.02 -15.88
N VAL A 577 6.35 -26.87 -16.34
CA VAL A 577 5.54 -27.99 -16.84
C VAL A 577 6.17 -28.57 -18.12
N GLY A 578 6.57 -27.71 -19.05
CA GLY A 578 7.30 -28.14 -20.27
C GLY A 578 8.59 -28.90 -19.94
N TRP A 579 9.33 -28.44 -18.91
CA TRP A 579 10.52 -29.13 -18.44
C TRP A 579 10.20 -30.54 -17.88
N HIS A 580 9.13 -30.67 -17.09
CA HIS A 580 8.65 -31.97 -16.60
C HIS A 580 8.30 -32.91 -17.77
N LYS A 581 7.54 -32.42 -18.77
CA LYS A 581 7.17 -33.19 -19.97
C LYS A 581 8.41 -33.67 -20.73
N MET A 582 9.41 -32.82 -20.87
CA MET A 582 10.70 -33.19 -21.46
C MET A 582 11.42 -34.27 -20.64
N HIS A 583 11.40 -34.15 -19.31
CA HIS A 583 12.05 -35.07 -18.39
C HIS A 583 11.47 -36.49 -18.44
N ILE A 584 10.17 -36.62 -18.65
CA ILE A 584 9.48 -37.92 -18.80
C ILE A 584 9.43 -38.44 -20.24
N GLY A 585 10.05 -37.74 -21.18
CA GLY A 585 10.14 -38.14 -22.60
C GLY A 585 8.95 -37.74 -23.47
N GLU A 586 8.00 -36.96 -22.95
CA GLU A 586 6.85 -36.44 -23.70
C GLU A 586 7.23 -35.21 -24.53
N TYR A 587 8.15 -35.39 -25.47
CA TYR A 587 8.80 -34.29 -26.21
C TYR A 587 7.83 -33.43 -27.03
N ALA A 588 6.80 -34.04 -27.62
CA ALA A 588 5.80 -33.32 -28.42
C ALA A 588 4.99 -32.35 -27.54
N GLU A 589 4.62 -32.77 -26.32
CA GLU A 589 3.95 -31.89 -25.36
C GLU A 589 4.90 -30.83 -24.83
N ALA A 590 6.12 -31.20 -24.45
CA ALA A 590 7.15 -30.26 -23.98
C ALA A 590 7.35 -29.12 -24.98
N LYS A 591 7.40 -29.44 -26.30
CA LYS A 591 7.52 -28.45 -27.36
C LYS A 591 6.38 -27.44 -27.34
N ARG A 592 5.12 -27.89 -27.19
CA ARG A 592 3.95 -27.01 -27.12
C ARG A 592 4.02 -26.05 -25.92
N TYR A 593 4.43 -26.52 -24.75
CA TYR A 593 4.61 -25.66 -23.57
C TYR A 593 5.70 -24.62 -23.78
N PHE A 594 6.83 -25.01 -24.37
CA PHE A 594 7.94 -24.09 -24.60
C PHE A 594 7.65 -23.06 -25.69
N GLU A 595 6.89 -23.43 -26.73
CA GLU A 595 6.44 -22.49 -27.76
C GLU A 595 5.49 -21.41 -27.20
N ARG A 596 4.65 -21.74 -26.21
CA ARG A 596 3.81 -20.73 -25.52
C ARG A 596 4.64 -19.68 -24.78
N VAL A 597 5.76 -20.06 -24.18
CA VAL A 597 6.65 -19.15 -23.43
C VAL A 597 7.58 -18.38 -24.37
N SER A 598 7.85 -18.93 -25.54
CA SER A 598 8.79 -18.40 -26.52
C SER A 598 8.12 -18.22 -27.87
N PRO A 599 7.12 -17.34 -28.00
CA PRO A 599 6.48 -17.11 -29.28
C PRO A 599 7.54 -16.68 -30.32
N PRO A 600 7.39 -17.05 -31.61
CA PRO A 600 8.30 -16.64 -32.65
C PRO A 600 8.40 -15.11 -32.67
N ASP A 601 9.61 -14.60 -32.90
CA ASP A 601 9.89 -13.16 -32.88
C ASP A 601 8.92 -12.43 -33.84
N ASP A 602 8.02 -11.62 -33.28
CA ASP A 602 7.32 -10.61 -34.05
C ASP A 602 8.35 -9.48 -34.33
N PRO A 603 8.72 -9.23 -35.60
CA PRO A 603 9.71 -8.22 -35.98
C PRO A 603 9.38 -6.82 -35.41
N LYS A 604 8.11 -6.57 -35.04
CA LYS A 604 7.65 -5.30 -34.43
C LYS A 604 7.98 -5.17 -32.96
N THR A 605 8.27 -6.27 -32.24
CA THR A 605 8.65 -6.22 -30.83
C THR A 605 10.13 -5.95 -30.63
N THR A 606 11.01 -6.40 -31.54
CA THR A 606 12.47 -6.24 -31.45
C THR A 606 12.97 -4.84 -31.75
N GLU A 607 12.35 -4.10 -32.68
CA GLU A 607 12.76 -2.73 -33.00
C GLU A 607 12.36 -1.68 -31.95
N ASN A 608 11.26 -1.89 -31.22
CA ASN A 608 10.82 -0.96 -30.18
C ASN A 608 11.55 -1.13 -28.83
N GLU A 609 12.23 -2.25 -28.58
CA GLU A 609 12.95 -2.50 -27.32
C GLU A 609 14.30 -1.79 -27.24
N SER A 610 14.95 -1.50 -28.37
CA SER A 610 16.29 -0.90 -28.43
C SER A 610 16.31 0.63 -28.31
N GLU A 611 15.24 1.32 -28.69
CA GLU A 611 15.22 2.80 -28.72
C GLU A 611 14.62 3.46 -27.46
N ASN A 612 13.82 2.77 -26.64
CA ASN A 612 13.06 3.42 -25.57
C ASN A 612 13.58 3.23 -24.14
N GLY A 613 14.70 2.55 -23.90
CA GLY A 613 15.35 2.49 -22.57
C GLY A 613 14.47 2.00 -21.40
N LEU A 614 13.31 1.40 -21.69
CA LEU A 614 12.36 0.89 -20.71
C LEU A 614 12.78 -0.52 -20.29
N VAL A 615 13.54 -0.60 -19.22
CA VAL A 615 13.86 -1.88 -18.60
C VAL A 615 12.55 -2.53 -18.12
N ALA A 616 12.26 -3.68 -18.70
CA ALA A 616 11.18 -4.56 -18.29
C ALA A 616 11.21 -4.81 -16.78
N HIS A 617 10.04 -4.91 -16.17
CA HIS A 617 9.90 -5.32 -14.77
C HIS A 617 10.74 -6.59 -14.53
N ARG A 618 11.33 -6.77 -13.34
CA ARG A 618 12.23 -7.91 -13.05
C ARG A 618 11.64 -9.27 -13.47
N SER A 619 10.32 -9.45 -13.31
CA SER A 619 9.58 -10.63 -13.77
C SER A 619 9.49 -10.72 -15.30
N GLU A 620 9.32 -9.62 -16.02
CA GLU A 620 9.32 -9.57 -17.49
C GLU A 620 10.71 -9.86 -18.03
N LYS A 621 11.75 -9.33 -17.41
CA LYS A 621 13.13 -9.65 -17.75
C LYS A 621 13.45 -11.13 -17.54
N ILE A 622 13.02 -11.71 -16.42
CA ILE A 622 13.16 -13.15 -16.15
C ILE A 622 12.42 -13.96 -17.22
N ALA A 623 11.21 -13.54 -17.62
CA ALA A 623 10.44 -14.19 -18.68
C ALA A 623 11.15 -14.12 -20.03
N GLN A 624 11.73 -12.98 -20.40
CA GLN A 624 12.51 -12.82 -21.64
C GLN A 624 13.82 -13.64 -21.62
N ASP A 625 14.53 -13.66 -20.48
CA ASP A 625 15.74 -14.48 -20.33
C ASP A 625 15.41 -15.97 -20.45
N LEU A 626 14.30 -16.40 -19.83
CA LEU A 626 13.77 -17.76 -19.92
C LEU A 626 13.40 -18.12 -21.38
N ALA A 627 12.67 -17.25 -22.06
CA ALA A 627 12.28 -17.45 -23.47
C ALA A 627 13.50 -17.57 -24.38
N ARG A 628 14.53 -16.75 -24.18
CA ARG A 628 15.81 -16.86 -24.91
C ARG A 628 16.51 -18.20 -24.63
N HIS A 629 16.56 -18.63 -23.38
CA HIS A 629 17.16 -19.90 -23.01
C HIS A 629 16.41 -21.10 -23.62
N ILE A 630 15.08 -21.07 -23.58
CA ILE A 630 14.23 -22.09 -24.20
C ILE A 630 14.51 -22.21 -25.68
N ARG A 631 14.57 -21.08 -26.42
CA ARG A 631 14.87 -21.07 -27.86
C ARG A 631 16.28 -21.56 -28.20
N ALA A 632 17.25 -21.20 -27.37
CA ALA A 632 18.64 -21.54 -27.64
C ALA A 632 19.03 -22.98 -27.23
N VAL A 633 18.33 -23.56 -26.26
CA VAL A 633 18.76 -24.84 -25.63
C VAL A 633 17.68 -25.90 -25.74
N TYR A 634 16.47 -25.64 -25.24
CA TYR A 634 15.48 -26.71 -25.09
C TYR A 634 14.75 -27.05 -26.39
N LEU A 635 14.35 -26.07 -27.18
CA LEU A 635 13.66 -26.35 -28.45
C LEU A 635 14.56 -27.11 -29.46
N PRO A 636 15.83 -26.73 -29.70
CA PRO A 636 16.72 -27.50 -30.55
C PRO A 636 16.94 -28.95 -30.08
N TYR A 637 17.13 -29.13 -28.79
CA TYR A 637 17.26 -30.47 -28.19
C TYR A 637 16.02 -31.34 -28.44
N ILE A 638 14.83 -30.78 -28.20
CA ILE A 638 13.56 -31.50 -28.40
C ILE A 638 13.35 -31.84 -29.89
N GLU A 639 13.69 -30.95 -30.79
CA GLU A 639 13.59 -31.19 -32.23
C GLU A 639 14.54 -32.28 -32.72
N GLU A 640 15.70 -32.42 -32.09
CA GLU A 640 16.62 -33.55 -32.32
C GLU A 640 16.00 -34.85 -31.83
N GLN A 641 15.49 -34.89 -30.60
CA GLN A 641 14.84 -36.07 -30.02
C GLN A 641 13.60 -36.53 -30.81
N LEU A 642 12.83 -35.61 -31.36
CA LEU A 642 11.65 -35.94 -32.17
C LEU A 642 12.06 -36.50 -33.54
N ARG A 643 13.19 -36.05 -34.12
CA ARG A 643 13.74 -36.60 -35.36
C ARG A 643 14.34 -37.99 -35.23
N ASP A 644 14.98 -38.25 -34.07
CA ASP A 644 15.60 -39.54 -33.79
C ASP A 644 14.58 -40.61 -33.38
N GLY A 645 13.36 -40.21 -33.05
CA GLY A 645 12.24 -41.10 -32.71
C GLY A 645 11.29 -41.42 -33.88
N GLU A 646 11.44 -40.75 -35.05
CA GLU A 646 10.81 -41.13 -36.33
C GLU A 646 11.71 -42.11 -37.10
#